data_0cb5aea465c3e5a2158e2ecc579576fd
#
_entry.id   0cb5aea465c3e5a2158e2ecc579576fd
#
_cell.length_a   1.000
_cell.length_b   1.000
_cell.length_c   1.000
_cell.angle_alpha   90.00
_cell.angle_beta   90.00
_cell.angle_gamma   90.00
#
_symmetry.space_group_name_H-M   'P 1'
#
loop_
_entity.id
_entity.type
_entity.pdbx_description
1 polymer ?
#
loop_
_entity_poly.entity_id
_entity_poly.type
_entity_poly.pdbx_seq_one_letter_code
_entity_poly.pdbx_strand_id
1 'polypeptide(L)'
;MTDKIKTILEQMTIEEKADMVCGASNFCTADASRYGVPAIRMLDGGTGINYEQLIADLILSWRTNPRDEEEAWLMKDFSATEERNVIFDYFRPDKLTEKETKVWKKVREYLKEQFIKHTTNNDTTLAFVEMAGDAAADIMSPACFPCGMMLGATFNPDVVNQTGHALGREARAYGVSMLLGTPNINIHRDPLGGRLFEGFSEDPCLVAKLAPEYVKGVQEEGVAANIKHFAANNQEKNRQGINETISERALQEIYFPGFRACVEQAQPATVMAAYNKINGTACTANEWLLDGILRKYWGFDGMVVSDWGAVYDPIAALKAGNDLNMPGITADPEKVVQAVEAGELTEEELDRNVARVLELMDTYGSPECYDMSAQYIMDMSKQAAYKAACEGIVLLKNENGIFPIRSKGKAGNDSVFETVSDEEVMSGVVLCGSGAIRLYDCGTGSAGITTDKDSSIYEGLIQNGVEVSIGIPAAGKRAGISTYICVARIPGMEGNDRKNMKLSAEDAQILNQMLDLKRENPMVKLGLILNVSGPVDLALWEHELDGIFCMFLPGMEGGHAMADILTGRVNPSGKLPLTFPKKHKDTPTYLNFPGDGYQVNYGEGIYVGYRYYDKKMVEPLYPFGHGLSYSHFEISNERAIADSVPVELVYPDGKVDNKKMPVLTDSLRIAVDVINQGPEEFSEGMEVVQLYISDPYATISKPVKELKAFKKIRLAYGEREKVTFTLTKEDFASFDSDLHQWVAEEGVYNILIGNSSRNIVCSMPVYLDAKTEYSYSLQTPIKVLYENTVTREHMNHLWFRLGLDPADIDNKYEYEPHTRLINLVHLKCENPDQEVLDEFELRVGSLKRA
;
A
#
# COMPACT_ATOMS: atom_id res chain seq x y z
N MET A 1 -20.13 -8.74 19.77
CA MET A 1 -20.00 -10.03 20.53
C MET A 1 -21.28 -10.84 20.43
N THR A 2 -21.20 -12.07 19.86
CA THR A 2 -22.35 -12.97 19.69
C THR A 2 -22.70 -13.69 20.98
N ASP A 3 -23.91 -14.25 21.09
CA ASP A 3 -24.32 -15.02 22.29
C ASP A 3 -23.49 -16.31 22.44
N LYS A 4 -22.99 -16.90 21.33
CA LYS A 4 -22.07 -18.03 21.33
C LYS A 4 -20.76 -17.66 22.05
N ILE A 5 -20.14 -16.56 21.68
CA ILE A 5 -18.85 -16.10 22.25
C ILE A 5 -19.04 -15.74 23.74
N LYS A 6 -20.13 -15.08 24.13
CA LYS A 6 -20.43 -14.84 25.55
C LYS A 6 -20.46 -16.13 26.38
N THR A 7 -21.17 -17.14 25.85
CA THR A 7 -21.27 -18.45 26.52
C THR A 7 -19.91 -19.15 26.65
N ILE A 8 -19.04 -19.00 25.66
CA ILE A 8 -17.68 -19.54 25.70
C ILE A 8 -16.86 -18.82 26.78
N LEU A 9 -16.87 -17.48 26.80
CA LEU A 9 -16.13 -16.69 27.80
C LEU A 9 -16.52 -17.02 29.23
N GLU A 10 -17.81 -17.25 29.51
CA GLU A 10 -18.31 -17.68 30.83
C GLU A 10 -17.80 -19.07 31.25
N GLN A 11 -17.34 -19.90 30.33
CA GLN A 11 -16.83 -21.26 30.57
C GLN A 11 -15.31 -21.35 30.64
N MET A 12 -14.60 -20.34 30.10
CA MET A 12 -13.15 -20.30 30.04
C MET A 12 -12.55 -19.92 31.39
N THR A 13 -11.44 -20.58 31.77
CA THR A 13 -10.61 -20.12 32.89
C THR A 13 -9.75 -18.94 32.51
N ILE A 14 -9.17 -18.25 33.50
CA ILE A 14 -8.27 -17.11 33.25
C ILE A 14 -7.04 -17.55 32.45
N GLU A 15 -6.49 -18.75 32.73
CA GLU A 15 -5.36 -19.30 32.00
C GLU A 15 -5.71 -19.52 30.51
N GLU A 16 -6.88 -20.06 30.23
CA GLU A 16 -7.33 -20.25 28.84
C GLU A 16 -7.57 -18.91 28.13
N LYS A 17 -8.10 -17.92 28.81
CA LYS A 17 -8.26 -16.56 28.30
C LYS A 17 -6.89 -15.90 28.02
N ALA A 18 -5.90 -16.13 28.91
CA ALA A 18 -4.54 -15.66 28.73
C ALA A 18 -3.86 -16.31 27.51
N ASP A 19 -4.06 -17.63 27.29
CA ASP A 19 -3.57 -18.34 26.11
C ASP A 19 -4.18 -17.76 24.82
N MET A 20 -5.47 -17.37 24.83
CA MET A 20 -6.15 -16.82 23.63
C MET A 20 -5.57 -15.48 23.16
N VAL A 21 -5.10 -14.62 24.05
CA VAL A 21 -4.47 -13.35 23.70
C VAL A 21 -2.97 -13.48 23.41
N CYS A 22 -2.42 -14.69 23.58
CA CYS A 22 -1.08 -15.10 23.17
C CYS A 22 -1.22 -16.13 22.06
N GLY A 23 -0.45 -16.05 20.98
CA GLY A 23 -0.48 -17.08 19.94
C GLY A 23 0.09 -18.42 20.45
N ALA A 24 -0.26 -19.53 19.80
CA ALA A 24 0.25 -20.86 20.17
C ALA A 24 1.58 -21.21 19.49
N SER A 25 1.84 -20.66 18.30
CA SER A 25 3.06 -20.89 17.53
C SER A 25 3.58 -19.59 16.91
N ASN A 26 4.42 -19.69 15.89
CA ASN A 26 4.83 -18.52 15.11
C ASN A 26 3.65 -17.92 14.30
N PHE A 27 2.71 -18.75 13.82
CA PHE A 27 1.69 -18.35 12.87
C PHE A 27 0.29 -18.94 13.16
N CYS A 28 0.03 -19.41 14.37
CA CYS A 28 -1.28 -19.94 14.76
C CYS A 28 -1.78 -19.28 16.05
N THR A 29 -3.11 -19.11 16.13
CA THR A 29 -3.79 -18.78 17.39
C THR A 29 -3.78 -19.96 18.34
N ALA A 30 -4.09 -19.73 19.62
CA ALA A 30 -4.40 -20.80 20.55
C ALA A 30 -5.66 -21.59 20.09
N ASP A 31 -5.77 -22.84 20.50
CA ASP A 31 -6.89 -23.72 20.08
C ASP A 31 -8.05 -23.62 21.07
N ALA A 32 -9.24 -23.40 20.57
CA ALA A 32 -10.50 -23.41 21.30
C ALA A 32 -11.49 -24.47 20.78
N SER A 33 -10.98 -25.54 20.12
CA SER A 33 -11.79 -26.60 19.49
C SER A 33 -12.75 -27.29 20.45
N ARG A 34 -12.42 -27.35 21.75
CA ARG A 34 -13.34 -27.90 22.78
C ARG A 34 -14.63 -27.09 22.92
N TYR A 35 -14.63 -25.83 22.48
CA TYR A 35 -15.78 -24.95 22.42
C TYR A 35 -16.37 -24.85 21.01
N GLY A 36 -15.88 -25.67 20.04
CA GLY A 36 -16.30 -25.63 18.65
C GLY A 36 -15.74 -24.45 17.84
N VAL A 37 -14.62 -23.87 18.28
CA VAL A 37 -13.89 -22.79 17.61
C VAL A 37 -12.45 -23.25 17.38
N PRO A 38 -12.10 -23.70 16.15
CA PRO A 38 -10.76 -24.22 15.86
C PRO A 38 -9.74 -23.08 15.74
N ALA A 39 -8.46 -23.41 16.03
CA ALA A 39 -7.36 -22.50 15.77
C ALA A 39 -7.27 -22.10 14.31
N ILE A 40 -6.83 -20.88 14.03
CA ILE A 40 -6.58 -20.39 12.68
C ILE A 40 -5.09 -20.24 12.41
N ARG A 41 -4.70 -20.49 11.15
CA ARG A 41 -3.36 -20.25 10.65
C ARG A 41 -3.35 -18.91 9.90
N MET A 42 -2.35 -18.09 10.22
CA MET A 42 -2.08 -16.81 9.57
C MET A 42 -0.70 -16.84 8.93
N LEU A 43 -0.57 -16.37 7.69
CA LEU A 43 0.73 -16.28 6.99
C LEU A 43 0.86 -14.92 6.35
N ASP A 44 2.09 -14.46 6.14
CA ASP A 44 2.31 -13.29 5.30
C ASP A 44 1.88 -13.57 3.85
N GLY A 45 1.26 -12.57 3.24
CA GLY A 45 0.61 -12.71 1.95
C GLY A 45 0.63 -11.46 1.05
N GLY A 46 1.51 -10.49 1.31
CA GLY A 46 1.52 -9.22 0.58
C GLY A 46 1.71 -9.35 -0.93
N THR A 47 2.48 -10.33 -1.39
CA THR A 47 2.75 -10.63 -2.81
C THR A 47 2.50 -12.10 -3.18
N GLY A 48 1.85 -12.87 -2.31
CA GLY A 48 1.60 -14.31 -2.46
C GLY A 48 1.65 -15.01 -1.11
N ILE A 49 1.42 -16.31 -1.09
CA ILE A 49 1.51 -17.11 0.14
C ILE A 49 2.98 -17.31 0.53
N ASN A 50 3.37 -16.88 1.71
CA ASN A 50 4.74 -17.15 2.20
C ASN A 50 4.91 -18.61 2.57
N TYR A 51 5.34 -19.39 1.59
CA TYR A 51 5.45 -20.83 1.67
C TYR A 51 6.54 -21.30 2.65
N GLU A 52 7.60 -20.50 2.80
CA GLU A 52 8.68 -20.81 3.75
C GLU A 52 8.16 -20.78 5.20
N GLN A 53 7.28 -19.80 5.53
CA GLN A 53 6.63 -19.74 6.83
C GLN A 53 5.70 -20.94 7.06
N LEU A 54 4.96 -21.36 6.03
CA LEU A 54 4.09 -22.54 6.14
C LEU A 54 4.89 -23.80 6.46
N ILE A 55 6.01 -24.02 5.76
CA ILE A 55 6.88 -25.18 6.00
C ILE A 55 7.52 -25.11 7.39
N ALA A 56 8.01 -23.95 7.79
CA ALA A 56 8.62 -23.74 9.11
C ALA A 56 7.62 -24.02 10.25
N ASP A 57 6.40 -23.52 10.12
CA ASP A 57 5.33 -23.74 11.13
C ASP A 57 4.92 -25.21 11.22
N LEU A 58 4.85 -25.91 10.08
CA LEU A 58 4.59 -27.35 10.05
C LEU A 58 5.69 -28.17 10.76
N ILE A 59 6.96 -27.91 10.44
CA ILE A 59 8.10 -28.59 11.07
C ILE A 59 8.10 -28.32 12.58
N LEU A 60 7.85 -27.09 13.00
CA LEU A 60 7.75 -26.72 14.41
C LEU A 60 6.61 -27.46 15.11
N SER A 61 5.43 -27.55 14.49
CA SER A 61 4.29 -28.25 15.05
C SER A 61 4.56 -29.75 15.24
N TRP A 62 5.23 -30.41 14.29
CA TRP A 62 5.63 -31.82 14.41
C TRP A 62 6.70 -32.06 15.46
N ARG A 63 7.60 -31.08 15.70
CA ARG A 63 8.60 -31.13 16.76
C ARG A 63 7.98 -31.02 18.14
N THR A 64 6.95 -30.20 18.32
CA THR A 64 6.29 -29.93 19.59
C THR A 64 5.14 -30.92 19.89
N ASN A 65 4.38 -31.29 18.86
CA ASN A 65 3.21 -32.14 18.96
C ASN A 65 3.05 -33.02 17.71
N PRO A 66 3.87 -34.07 17.52
CA PRO A 66 3.79 -34.95 16.35
C PRO A 66 2.45 -35.70 16.31
N ARG A 67 1.85 -35.78 15.10
CA ARG A 67 0.57 -36.43 14.88
C ARG A 67 0.66 -37.97 14.87
N ASP A 68 1.85 -38.51 14.56
CA ASP A 68 2.13 -39.93 14.47
C ASP A 68 3.56 -40.28 14.88
N GLU A 69 3.84 -41.60 14.97
CA GLU A 69 5.17 -42.12 15.36
C GLU A 69 6.25 -41.78 14.31
N GLU A 70 5.89 -41.64 13.06
CA GLU A 70 6.82 -41.28 11.99
C GLU A 70 7.27 -39.84 12.13
N GLU A 71 6.36 -38.90 12.37
CA GLU A 71 6.69 -37.49 12.64
C GLU A 71 7.59 -37.37 13.87
N ALA A 72 7.23 -38.06 14.96
CA ALA A 72 8.05 -38.10 16.18
C ALA A 72 9.46 -38.61 15.89
N TRP A 73 9.59 -39.65 15.05
CA TRP A 73 10.90 -40.21 14.68
C TRP A 73 11.69 -39.27 13.78
N LEU A 74 11.04 -38.65 12.77
CA LEU A 74 11.67 -37.68 11.85
C LEU A 74 12.20 -36.45 12.58
N MET A 75 11.46 -35.95 13.58
CA MET A 75 11.84 -34.79 14.35
C MET A 75 12.88 -35.08 15.45
N LYS A 76 13.11 -36.34 15.76
CA LYS A 76 14.17 -36.74 16.72
C LYS A 76 15.54 -36.31 16.18
N ASP A 77 16.21 -35.45 16.93
CA ASP A 77 17.52 -34.89 16.57
C ASP A 77 17.54 -34.14 15.22
N PHE A 78 16.38 -33.60 14.75
CA PHE A 78 16.29 -32.75 13.57
C PHE A 78 16.79 -31.35 13.92
N SER A 79 17.94 -30.98 13.36
CA SER A 79 18.62 -29.72 13.68
C SER A 79 18.03 -28.50 12.97
N ALA A 80 18.29 -27.30 13.51
CA ALA A 80 17.91 -26.04 12.86
C ALA A 80 18.56 -25.88 11.46
N THR A 81 19.73 -26.50 11.24
CA THR A 81 20.38 -26.48 9.90
C THR A 81 19.61 -27.34 8.90
N GLU A 82 19.19 -28.56 9.31
CA GLU A 82 18.38 -29.45 8.46
C GLU A 82 17.01 -28.83 8.13
N GLU A 83 16.37 -28.19 9.11
CA GLU A 83 15.12 -27.43 8.94
C GLU A 83 15.30 -26.35 7.87
N ARG A 84 16.33 -25.51 8.04
CA ARG A 84 16.67 -24.47 7.08
C ARG A 84 16.89 -25.01 5.67
N ASN A 85 17.60 -26.13 5.53
CA ASN A 85 17.84 -26.75 4.24
C ASN A 85 16.52 -27.21 3.56
N VAL A 86 15.61 -27.86 4.32
CA VAL A 86 14.31 -28.26 3.78
C VAL A 86 13.48 -27.06 3.31
N ILE A 87 13.53 -25.95 4.06
CA ILE A 87 12.81 -24.72 3.69
C ILE A 87 13.40 -24.11 2.42
N PHE A 88 14.70 -23.83 2.39
CA PHE A 88 15.31 -23.08 1.29
C PHE A 88 15.58 -23.89 0.01
N ASP A 89 15.76 -25.20 0.13
CA ASP A 89 15.92 -26.09 -1.02
C ASP A 89 14.65 -26.91 -1.33
N TYR A 90 13.46 -26.42 -0.88
CA TYR A 90 12.18 -27.11 -1.10
C TYR A 90 11.91 -27.42 -2.57
N PHE A 91 12.22 -26.50 -3.48
CA PHE A 91 12.08 -26.67 -4.93
C PHE A 91 13.32 -27.30 -5.60
N ARG A 92 14.30 -27.73 -4.83
CA ARG A 92 15.55 -28.36 -5.31
C ARG A 92 15.88 -29.57 -4.45
N PRO A 93 14.97 -30.58 -4.39
CA PRO A 93 15.13 -31.71 -3.46
C PRO A 93 16.36 -32.58 -3.72
N ASP A 94 16.98 -32.45 -4.90
CA ASP A 94 18.27 -33.09 -5.24
C ASP A 94 19.43 -32.63 -4.36
N LYS A 95 19.30 -31.52 -3.67
CA LYS A 95 20.31 -30.98 -2.74
C LYS A 95 20.13 -31.46 -1.30
N LEU A 96 19.00 -32.08 -0.99
CA LEU A 96 18.66 -32.51 0.36
C LEU A 96 19.34 -33.85 0.72
N THR A 97 19.76 -34.00 1.97
CA THR A 97 20.20 -35.28 2.53
C THR A 97 19.05 -36.29 2.61
N GLU A 98 19.34 -37.56 2.88
CA GLU A 98 18.31 -38.60 3.00
C GLU A 98 17.28 -38.27 4.10
N LYS A 99 17.71 -37.73 5.23
CA LYS A 99 16.82 -37.36 6.34
C LYS A 99 15.95 -36.16 5.98
N GLU A 100 16.56 -35.10 5.44
CA GLU A 100 15.85 -33.90 4.95
C GLU A 100 14.84 -34.25 3.86
N THR A 101 15.18 -35.16 2.93
CA THR A 101 14.27 -35.66 1.89
C THR A 101 13.05 -36.36 2.48
N LYS A 102 13.16 -37.09 3.60
CA LYS A 102 12.01 -37.71 4.27
C LYS A 102 11.09 -36.67 4.88
N VAL A 103 11.65 -35.65 5.54
CA VAL A 103 10.87 -34.52 6.07
C VAL A 103 10.18 -33.76 4.92
N TRP A 104 10.91 -33.46 3.86
CA TRP A 104 10.38 -32.82 2.65
C TRP A 104 9.20 -33.60 2.04
N LYS A 105 9.30 -34.95 1.92
CA LYS A 105 8.19 -35.79 1.44
C LYS A 105 6.97 -35.69 2.34
N LYS A 106 7.16 -35.71 3.67
CA LYS A 106 6.06 -35.59 4.63
C LYS A 106 5.36 -34.22 4.55
N VAL A 107 6.14 -33.14 4.37
CA VAL A 107 5.60 -31.79 4.11
C VAL A 107 4.74 -31.80 2.84
N ARG A 108 5.24 -32.36 1.75
CA ARG A 108 4.50 -32.46 0.49
C ARG A 108 3.21 -33.26 0.63
N GLU A 109 3.24 -34.40 1.32
CA GLU A 109 2.04 -35.19 1.60
C GLU A 109 0.99 -34.37 2.37
N TYR A 110 1.40 -33.65 3.41
CA TYR A 110 0.50 -32.79 4.16
C TYR A 110 -0.12 -31.70 3.28
N LEU A 111 0.67 -31.01 2.48
CA LEU A 111 0.15 -29.96 1.59
C LEU A 111 -0.80 -30.52 0.55
N LYS A 112 -0.48 -31.68 -0.02
CA LYS A 112 -1.37 -32.42 -0.92
C LYS A 112 -2.72 -32.72 -0.26
N GLU A 113 -2.70 -33.20 0.98
CA GLU A 113 -3.93 -33.45 1.76
C GLU A 113 -4.73 -32.17 1.98
N GLN A 114 -4.08 -31.03 2.29
CA GLN A 114 -4.78 -29.75 2.44
C GLN A 114 -5.44 -29.31 1.13
N PHE A 115 -4.74 -29.39 0.00
CA PHE A 115 -5.32 -29.10 -1.31
C PHE A 115 -6.53 -29.97 -1.64
N ILE A 116 -6.43 -31.28 -1.42
CA ILE A 116 -7.56 -32.21 -1.62
C ILE A 116 -8.72 -31.84 -0.70
N LYS A 117 -8.43 -31.50 0.56
CA LYS A 117 -9.46 -31.12 1.54
C LYS A 117 -10.20 -29.84 1.18
N HIS A 118 -9.52 -28.86 0.55
CA HIS A 118 -10.07 -27.52 0.34
C HIS A 118 -10.45 -27.20 -1.11
N THR A 119 -10.13 -28.05 -2.10
CA THR A 119 -10.28 -27.70 -3.51
C THR A 119 -11.31 -28.48 -4.32
N THR A 120 -11.77 -29.67 -3.98
CA THR A 120 -12.95 -30.26 -4.67
C THR A 120 -13.53 -31.49 -4.01
N ASN A 121 -14.84 -31.67 -4.24
CA ASN A 121 -15.56 -32.93 -4.11
C ASN A 121 -15.52 -33.78 -5.40
N ASN A 122 -14.67 -33.52 -6.39
CA ASN A 122 -14.68 -34.20 -7.68
C ASN A 122 -13.54 -35.22 -7.81
N ASP A 123 -13.91 -36.46 -8.20
CA ASP A 123 -12.99 -37.57 -8.54
C ASP A 123 -11.89 -37.17 -9.53
N THR A 124 -12.08 -36.12 -10.31
CA THR A 124 -11.10 -35.60 -11.28
C THR A 124 -9.87 -34.97 -10.67
N THR A 125 -9.99 -34.28 -9.53
CA THR A 125 -8.81 -33.69 -8.86
C THR A 125 -8.00 -34.75 -8.14
N LEU A 126 -8.64 -35.71 -7.49
CA LEU A 126 -7.99 -36.89 -6.93
C LEU A 126 -7.25 -37.68 -8.01
N ALA A 127 -7.92 -37.97 -9.13
CA ALA A 127 -7.31 -38.67 -10.27
C ALA A 127 -6.13 -37.85 -10.87
N PHE A 128 -6.24 -36.54 -10.96
CA PHE A 128 -5.17 -35.70 -11.47
C PHE A 128 -3.96 -35.65 -10.51
N VAL A 129 -4.19 -35.50 -9.21
CA VAL A 129 -3.15 -35.52 -8.18
C VAL A 129 -2.50 -36.91 -8.08
N GLU A 130 -3.25 -37.99 -8.26
CA GLU A 130 -2.73 -39.35 -8.30
C GLU A 130 -1.97 -39.67 -9.58
N MET A 131 -2.44 -39.17 -10.75
CA MET A 131 -1.78 -39.34 -12.03
C MET A 131 -0.53 -38.48 -12.21
N ALA A 132 -0.53 -37.28 -11.65
CA ALA A 132 0.58 -36.32 -11.77
C ALA A 132 1.77 -36.73 -10.88
N GLY A 133 1.58 -37.55 -9.85
CA GLY A 133 2.67 -38.01 -8.98
C GLY A 133 3.53 -36.88 -8.45
N ASP A 134 4.83 -36.92 -8.73
CA ASP A 134 5.76 -35.84 -8.34
C ASP A 134 5.50 -34.51 -9.08
N ALA A 135 4.91 -34.53 -10.28
CA ALA A 135 4.52 -33.33 -11.03
C ALA A 135 3.33 -32.58 -10.37
N ALA A 136 2.55 -33.21 -9.49
CA ALA A 136 1.52 -32.51 -8.73
C ALA A 136 2.09 -31.44 -7.79
N ALA A 137 3.34 -31.59 -7.38
CA ALA A 137 4.03 -30.57 -6.56
C ALA A 137 4.37 -29.29 -7.33
N ASP A 138 4.60 -29.38 -8.64
CA ASP A 138 4.87 -28.22 -9.49
C ASP A 138 3.61 -27.36 -9.64
N ILE A 139 2.42 -27.95 -9.51
CA ILE A 139 1.13 -27.27 -9.53
C ILE A 139 0.87 -26.54 -8.18
N MET A 140 1.48 -27.02 -7.11
CA MET A 140 1.28 -26.52 -5.75
C MET A 140 2.27 -25.44 -5.35
N SER A 141 3.16 -24.99 -6.24
CA SER A 141 4.03 -23.82 -5.97
C SER A 141 3.19 -22.55 -5.92
N PRO A 142 3.33 -21.71 -4.88
CA PRO A 142 2.53 -20.52 -4.73
C PRO A 142 2.77 -19.53 -5.86
N ALA A 143 1.74 -18.79 -6.23
CA ALA A 143 1.85 -17.69 -7.17
C ALA A 143 2.58 -16.51 -6.51
N CYS A 144 3.40 -15.82 -7.30
CA CYS A 144 3.98 -14.54 -6.93
C CYS A 144 3.27 -13.43 -7.71
N PHE A 145 2.51 -12.60 -7.00
CA PHE A 145 1.80 -11.45 -7.56
C PHE A 145 2.69 -10.21 -7.59
N PRO A 146 2.38 -9.20 -8.43
CA PRO A 146 3.05 -7.91 -8.39
C PRO A 146 2.99 -7.26 -7.01
N CYS A 147 4.07 -6.59 -6.62
CA CYS A 147 4.16 -5.89 -5.34
C CYS A 147 3.15 -4.72 -5.24
N GLY A 148 2.90 -4.24 -4.00
CA GLY A 148 1.97 -3.15 -3.74
C GLY A 148 2.25 -1.89 -4.56
N MET A 149 3.53 -1.50 -4.70
CA MET A 149 3.94 -0.35 -5.52
C MET A 149 3.54 -0.53 -6.99
N MET A 150 3.66 -1.73 -7.53
CA MET A 150 3.23 -2.01 -8.91
C MET A 150 1.71 -2.05 -9.05
N LEU A 151 1.00 -2.59 -8.06
CA LEU A 151 -0.46 -2.50 -7.99
C LEU A 151 -0.90 -1.02 -7.91
N GLY A 152 -0.18 -0.18 -7.17
CA GLY A 152 -0.36 1.28 -7.14
C GLY A 152 -0.20 1.92 -8.52
N ALA A 153 0.79 1.47 -9.30
CA ALA A 153 1.05 1.95 -10.65
C ALA A 153 -0.06 1.61 -11.67
N THR A 154 -0.92 0.65 -11.37
CA THR A 154 -2.09 0.34 -12.21
C THR A 154 -3.12 1.45 -12.23
N PHE A 155 -3.27 2.22 -11.15
CA PHE A 155 -4.38 3.16 -10.95
C PHE A 155 -5.74 2.53 -11.26
N ASN A 156 -5.87 1.23 -10.97
CA ASN A 156 -7.05 0.45 -11.34
C ASN A 156 -7.56 -0.40 -10.15
N PRO A 157 -8.62 0.06 -9.46
CA PRO A 157 -9.21 -0.68 -8.34
C PRO A 157 -9.67 -2.10 -8.72
N ASP A 158 -10.19 -2.30 -9.95
CA ASP A 158 -10.67 -3.62 -10.39
C ASP A 158 -9.54 -4.64 -10.52
N VAL A 159 -8.34 -4.21 -10.96
CA VAL A 159 -7.16 -5.08 -11.03
C VAL A 159 -6.68 -5.47 -9.64
N VAL A 160 -6.70 -4.52 -8.71
CA VAL A 160 -6.33 -4.76 -7.31
C VAL A 160 -7.31 -5.73 -6.65
N ASN A 161 -8.61 -5.55 -6.87
CA ASN A 161 -9.65 -6.46 -6.38
C ASN A 161 -9.48 -7.89 -6.94
N GLN A 162 -9.27 -8.03 -8.26
CA GLN A 162 -9.02 -9.33 -8.90
C GLN A 162 -7.76 -10.02 -8.37
N THR A 163 -6.71 -9.25 -8.05
CA THR A 163 -5.50 -9.78 -7.41
C THR A 163 -5.81 -10.29 -6.00
N GLY A 164 -6.60 -9.54 -5.22
CA GLY A 164 -7.09 -9.96 -3.90
C GLY A 164 -7.88 -11.27 -3.96
N HIS A 165 -8.80 -11.40 -4.91
CA HIS A 165 -9.56 -12.64 -5.14
C HIS A 165 -8.66 -13.84 -5.47
N ALA A 166 -7.71 -13.66 -6.39
CA ALA A 166 -6.81 -14.74 -6.77
C ALA A 166 -5.97 -15.21 -5.58
N LEU A 167 -5.42 -14.27 -4.80
CA LEU A 167 -4.65 -14.57 -3.60
C LEU A 167 -5.50 -15.23 -2.51
N GLY A 168 -6.72 -14.74 -2.27
CA GLY A 168 -7.65 -15.32 -1.28
C GLY A 168 -8.03 -16.77 -1.62
N ARG A 169 -8.30 -17.09 -2.89
CA ARG A 169 -8.54 -18.46 -3.35
C ARG A 169 -7.37 -19.37 -3.10
N GLU A 170 -6.18 -18.90 -3.42
CA GLU A 170 -4.95 -19.67 -3.22
C GLU A 170 -4.69 -19.89 -1.72
N ALA A 171 -4.83 -18.86 -0.87
CA ALA A 171 -4.70 -18.98 0.57
C ALA A 171 -5.63 -20.05 1.15
N ARG A 172 -6.89 -20.02 0.74
CA ARG A 172 -7.88 -21.01 1.18
C ARG A 172 -7.53 -22.42 0.72
N ALA A 173 -7.02 -22.58 -0.51
CA ALA A 173 -6.56 -23.87 -1.02
C ALA A 173 -5.37 -24.43 -0.20
N TYR A 174 -4.51 -23.58 0.33
CA TYR A 174 -3.43 -23.96 1.27
C TYR A 174 -3.91 -24.15 2.71
N GLY A 175 -5.20 -23.95 3.02
CA GLY A 175 -5.71 -24.03 4.40
C GLY A 175 -5.26 -22.88 5.28
N VAL A 176 -5.00 -21.71 4.70
CA VAL A 176 -4.65 -20.47 5.39
C VAL A 176 -5.92 -19.67 5.62
N SER A 177 -6.21 -19.35 6.88
CA SER A 177 -7.44 -18.66 7.29
C SER A 177 -7.28 -17.14 7.30
N MET A 178 -6.05 -16.64 7.42
CA MET A 178 -5.76 -15.21 7.53
C MET A 178 -4.45 -14.88 6.81
N LEU A 179 -4.48 -13.81 6.01
CA LEU A 179 -3.32 -13.28 5.31
C LEU A 179 -2.85 -11.98 5.94
N LEU A 180 -1.59 -11.96 6.40
CA LEU A 180 -0.93 -10.81 6.99
C LEU A 180 -0.39 -9.89 5.89
N GLY A 181 -0.70 -8.59 5.99
CA GLY A 181 -0.24 -7.61 5.00
C GLY A 181 -0.98 -7.63 3.68
N THR A 182 -2.25 -7.89 3.73
CA THR A 182 -3.16 -7.83 2.58
C THR A 182 -4.18 -6.70 2.74
N PRO A 183 -3.75 -5.45 2.49
CA PRO A 183 -2.43 -5.01 2.05
C PRO A 183 -1.54 -4.35 3.13
N ASN A 184 -0.25 -4.09 2.79
CA ASN A 184 0.56 -3.05 3.44
C ASN A 184 0.16 -1.69 2.86
N ILE A 185 -0.28 -0.77 3.71
CA ILE A 185 -0.80 0.55 3.31
C ILE A 185 0.00 1.73 3.88
N ASN A 186 1.22 1.48 4.35
CA ASN A 186 2.13 2.54 4.72
C ASN A 186 2.53 3.39 3.50
N ILE A 187 2.54 4.70 3.69
CA ILE A 187 2.86 5.69 2.64
C ILE A 187 4.35 5.63 2.26
N HIS A 188 4.66 5.83 0.98
CA HIS A 188 6.04 5.98 0.50
C HIS A 188 6.61 7.32 0.98
N ARG A 189 7.29 7.32 2.12
CA ARG A 189 7.83 8.53 2.76
C ARG A 189 9.19 8.93 2.21
N ASP A 190 10.16 8.01 2.19
CA ASP A 190 11.52 8.26 1.69
C ASP A 190 11.91 7.23 0.63
N PRO A 191 12.57 7.63 -0.48
CA PRO A 191 13.00 6.71 -1.53
C PRO A 191 13.91 5.58 -1.08
N LEU A 192 14.57 5.71 0.06
CA LEU A 192 15.48 4.69 0.59
C LEU A 192 14.80 3.65 1.48
N GLY A 193 13.51 3.80 1.80
CA GLY A 193 12.78 2.83 2.62
C GLY A 193 12.87 1.41 2.04
N GLY A 194 13.27 0.44 2.89
CA GLY A 194 13.53 -0.94 2.46
C GLY A 194 12.26 -1.67 2.02
N ARG A 195 11.12 -1.35 2.64
CA ARG A 195 9.79 -1.94 2.37
C ARG A 195 8.87 -1.05 1.53
N LEU A 196 9.40 -0.06 0.81
CA LEU A 196 8.60 0.78 -0.10
C LEU A 196 7.77 -0.06 -1.08
N PHE A 197 8.36 -1.13 -1.62
CA PHE A 197 7.72 -1.98 -2.63
C PHE A 197 6.39 -2.59 -2.17
N GLU A 198 6.19 -2.77 -0.85
CA GLU A 198 4.97 -3.38 -0.31
C GLU A 198 3.78 -2.41 -0.30
N GLY A 199 4.01 -1.11 -0.09
CA GLY A 199 2.98 -0.09 -0.10
C GLY A 199 2.56 0.32 -1.51
N PHE A 200 1.39 0.94 -1.65
CA PHE A 200 0.86 1.33 -2.95
C PHE A 200 1.44 2.63 -3.48
N SER A 201 1.61 3.66 -2.65
CA SER A 201 1.86 5.03 -3.14
C SER A 201 2.41 5.99 -2.08
N GLU A 202 2.94 7.13 -2.56
CA GLU A 202 3.17 8.33 -1.76
C GLU A 202 1.90 9.17 -1.54
N ASP A 203 0.84 8.87 -2.28
CA ASP A 203 -0.41 9.65 -2.25
C ASP A 203 -1.50 8.94 -1.46
N PRO A 204 -2.04 9.54 -0.37
CA PRO A 204 -3.07 8.94 0.48
C PRO A 204 -4.40 8.71 -0.26
N CYS A 205 -4.76 9.51 -1.27
CA CYS A 205 -5.98 9.30 -2.04
C CYS A 205 -5.86 8.05 -2.92
N LEU A 206 -4.71 7.85 -3.58
CA LEU A 206 -4.47 6.63 -4.36
C LEU A 206 -4.53 5.38 -3.48
N VAL A 207 -3.87 5.42 -2.31
CA VAL A 207 -3.92 4.32 -1.33
C VAL A 207 -5.35 4.06 -0.86
N ALA A 208 -6.10 5.12 -0.48
CA ALA A 208 -7.47 5.01 0.01
C ALA A 208 -8.49 4.49 -1.04
N LYS A 209 -8.16 4.57 -2.33
CA LYS A 209 -9.00 4.02 -3.41
C LYS A 209 -8.65 2.58 -3.78
N LEU A 210 -7.39 2.16 -3.61
CA LEU A 210 -6.93 0.83 -4.00
C LEU A 210 -6.97 -0.19 -2.87
N ALA A 211 -6.53 0.19 -1.67
CA ALA A 211 -6.40 -0.73 -0.55
C ALA A 211 -7.71 -1.40 -0.12
N PRO A 212 -8.87 -0.70 -0.04
CA PRO A 212 -10.14 -1.35 0.26
C PRO A 212 -10.52 -2.43 -0.73
N GLU A 213 -10.21 -2.28 -2.01
CA GLU A 213 -10.53 -3.26 -3.05
C GLU A 213 -9.71 -4.54 -2.90
N TYR A 214 -8.45 -4.44 -2.45
CA TYR A 214 -7.63 -5.61 -2.13
C TYR A 214 -8.22 -6.40 -0.95
N VAL A 215 -8.60 -5.69 0.13
CA VAL A 215 -9.26 -6.28 1.30
C VAL A 215 -10.54 -7.02 0.91
N LYS A 216 -11.42 -6.37 0.13
CA LYS A 216 -12.67 -6.98 -0.36
C LYS A 216 -12.40 -8.26 -1.13
N GLY A 217 -11.48 -8.22 -2.12
CA GLY A 217 -11.14 -9.38 -2.92
C GLY A 217 -10.68 -10.57 -2.08
N VAL A 218 -9.83 -10.37 -1.07
CA VAL A 218 -9.38 -11.43 -0.16
C VAL A 218 -10.54 -11.97 0.69
N GLN A 219 -11.33 -11.08 1.30
CA GLN A 219 -12.38 -11.47 2.24
C GLN A 219 -13.61 -12.13 1.58
N GLU A 220 -13.95 -11.74 0.36
CA GLU A 220 -15.00 -12.38 -0.43
C GLU A 220 -14.69 -13.86 -0.76
N GLU A 221 -13.42 -14.26 -0.64
CA GLU A 221 -13.01 -15.67 -0.76
C GLU A 221 -13.00 -16.41 0.59
N GLY A 222 -13.48 -15.79 1.68
CA GLY A 222 -13.58 -16.42 3.00
C GLY A 222 -12.24 -16.49 3.74
N VAL A 223 -11.29 -15.64 3.44
CA VAL A 223 -9.98 -15.49 4.11
C VAL A 223 -9.92 -14.14 4.80
N ALA A 224 -9.50 -14.11 6.06
CA ALA A 224 -9.36 -12.88 6.80
C ALA A 224 -8.21 -12.01 6.24
N ALA A 225 -8.50 -10.77 5.89
CA ALA A 225 -7.49 -9.80 5.50
C ALA A 225 -6.94 -9.06 6.72
N ASN A 226 -5.64 -8.77 6.68
CA ASN A 226 -4.93 -7.98 7.68
C ASN A 226 -4.29 -6.76 7.03
N ILE A 227 -4.71 -5.56 7.44
CA ILE A 227 -4.07 -4.32 6.98
C ILE A 227 -2.92 -3.94 7.92
N LYS A 228 -1.78 -3.54 7.35
CA LYS A 228 -0.55 -3.24 8.12
C LYS A 228 0.24 -2.08 7.54
N HIS A 229 1.13 -1.47 8.31
CA HIS A 229 1.35 -1.54 9.76
C HIS A 229 0.80 -0.28 10.41
N PHE A 230 -0.13 -0.42 11.34
CA PHE A 230 -0.84 0.70 11.97
C PHE A 230 -0.07 1.24 13.19
N ALA A 231 0.61 2.40 13.06
CA ALA A 231 0.71 3.22 11.88
C ALA A 231 2.13 3.76 11.69
N ALA A 232 2.37 4.29 10.47
CA ALA A 232 3.58 5.05 10.12
C ALA A 232 4.90 4.27 10.11
N ASN A 233 4.91 2.94 9.98
CA ASN A 233 6.13 2.15 9.84
C ASN A 233 6.78 2.40 8.45
N ASN A 234 7.55 3.50 8.31
CA ASN A 234 8.07 4.01 7.05
C ASN A 234 9.58 3.83 6.88
N GLN A 235 10.25 3.10 7.77
CA GLN A 235 11.68 2.79 7.70
C GLN A 235 12.00 1.48 8.39
N GLU A 236 13.13 0.86 8.01
CA GLU A 236 13.58 -0.41 8.59
C GLU A 236 14.63 -0.21 9.71
N LYS A 237 15.43 0.86 9.62
CA LYS A 237 16.46 1.13 10.62
C LYS A 237 15.82 1.40 11.97
N ASN A 238 16.22 0.58 12.97
CA ASN A 238 15.74 0.66 14.35
C ASN A 238 14.21 0.55 14.49
N ARG A 239 13.49 -0.02 13.51
CA ARG A 239 12.02 -0.11 13.48
C ARG A 239 11.42 -0.64 14.78
N GLN A 240 12.12 -1.56 15.46
CA GLN A 240 11.73 -2.03 16.79
C GLN A 240 12.03 -0.95 17.83
N GLY A 241 11.02 -0.15 18.16
CA GLY A 241 11.08 0.84 19.24
C GLY A 241 11.54 2.24 18.86
N ILE A 242 11.79 2.54 17.57
CA ILE A 242 12.02 3.91 17.14
C ILE A 242 10.83 4.81 17.49
N ASN A 243 11.08 6.01 17.99
CA ASN A 243 10.06 7.00 18.25
C ASN A 243 9.94 7.98 17.08
N GLU A 244 8.78 8.01 16.47
CA GLU A 244 8.43 8.88 15.36
C GLU A 244 7.63 10.06 15.87
N THR A 245 8.21 11.26 15.78
CA THR A 245 7.54 12.51 16.13
C THR A 245 6.79 13.01 14.92
N ILE A 246 5.45 12.88 14.95
CA ILE A 246 4.55 13.18 13.83
C ILE A 246 3.45 14.12 14.31
N SER A 247 3.19 15.21 13.56
CA SER A 247 2.06 16.08 13.87
C SER A 247 0.73 15.36 13.63
N GLU A 248 -0.29 15.68 14.43
CA GLU A 248 -1.63 15.09 14.25
C GLU A 248 -2.17 15.35 12.84
N ARG A 249 -1.98 16.55 12.29
CA ARG A 249 -2.36 16.87 10.92
C ARG A 249 -1.72 15.95 9.88
N ALA A 250 -0.42 15.67 10.03
CA ALA A 250 0.27 14.74 9.12
C ALA A 250 -0.27 13.31 9.26
N LEU A 251 -0.58 12.86 10.48
CA LEU A 251 -1.24 11.58 10.70
C LEU A 251 -2.59 11.53 9.98
N GLN A 252 -3.44 12.53 10.16
CA GLN A 252 -4.80 12.59 9.59
C GLN A 252 -4.81 12.76 8.07
N GLU A 253 -3.95 13.62 7.49
CA GLU A 253 -3.98 13.92 6.05
C GLU A 253 -3.14 12.96 5.20
N ILE A 254 -2.10 12.32 5.77
CA ILE A 254 -1.14 11.52 5.01
C ILE A 254 -1.13 10.04 5.42
N TYR A 255 -0.96 9.73 6.72
CA TYR A 255 -0.67 8.36 7.16
C TYR A 255 -1.91 7.53 7.47
N PHE A 256 -3.03 8.14 7.84
CA PHE A 256 -4.27 7.46 8.22
C PHE A 256 -5.27 7.22 7.09
N PRO A 257 -5.35 8.02 6.00
CA PRO A 257 -6.46 7.90 5.05
C PRO A 257 -6.63 6.52 4.42
N GLY A 258 -5.53 5.81 4.12
CA GLY A 258 -5.59 4.44 3.61
C GLY A 258 -6.21 3.45 4.62
N PHE A 259 -5.81 3.54 5.89
CA PHE A 259 -6.37 2.71 6.98
C PHE A 259 -7.84 3.02 7.20
N ARG A 260 -8.19 4.31 7.32
CA ARG A 260 -9.56 4.77 7.48
C ARG A 260 -10.46 4.27 6.35
N ALA A 261 -10.02 4.41 5.11
CA ALA A 261 -10.77 3.95 3.94
C ALA A 261 -11.01 2.42 3.96
N CYS A 262 -10.01 1.62 4.37
CA CYS A 262 -10.19 0.18 4.53
C CYS A 262 -11.24 -0.14 5.60
N VAL A 263 -11.17 0.52 6.76
CA VAL A 263 -12.14 0.30 7.85
C VAL A 263 -13.55 0.67 7.40
N GLU A 264 -13.74 1.87 6.81
CA GLU A 264 -15.07 2.37 6.45
C GLU A 264 -15.69 1.65 5.24
N GLN A 265 -14.88 1.20 4.26
CA GLN A 265 -15.37 0.69 2.96
C GLN A 265 -15.25 -0.82 2.78
N ALA A 266 -14.32 -1.48 3.49
CA ALA A 266 -14.04 -2.90 3.33
C ALA A 266 -14.10 -3.71 4.63
N GLN A 267 -14.12 -3.05 5.79
CA GLN A 267 -14.22 -3.67 7.11
C GLN A 267 -13.23 -4.84 7.25
N PRO A 268 -11.90 -4.58 7.25
CA PRO A 268 -10.90 -5.63 7.34
C PRO A 268 -11.12 -6.45 8.63
N ALA A 269 -10.94 -7.76 8.52
CA ALA A 269 -11.07 -8.64 9.68
C ALA A 269 -10.06 -8.31 10.78
N THR A 270 -8.87 -7.85 10.38
CA THR A 270 -7.80 -7.54 11.33
C THR A 270 -6.94 -6.34 10.92
N VAL A 271 -6.33 -5.71 11.94
CA VAL A 271 -5.34 -4.65 11.80
C VAL A 271 -4.07 -5.05 12.55
N MET A 272 -2.89 -4.86 11.94
CA MET A 272 -1.61 -5.11 12.61
C MET A 272 -1.03 -3.82 13.16
N ALA A 273 -0.84 -3.75 14.48
CA ALA A 273 -0.17 -2.64 15.15
C ALA A 273 1.35 -2.67 14.90
N ALA A 274 1.92 -1.52 14.55
CA ALA A 274 3.30 -1.40 14.09
C ALA A 274 4.36 -1.55 15.19
N TYR A 275 5.63 -1.79 14.78
CA TYR A 275 6.78 -1.88 15.68
C TYR A 275 7.14 -0.57 16.40
N ASN A 276 6.97 0.55 15.70
CA ASN A 276 7.46 1.86 16.14
C ASN A 276 6.61 2.47 17.24
N LYS A 277 7.15 3.55 17.82
CA LYS A 277 6.40 4.45 18.69
C LYS A 277 5.95 5.68 17.91
N ILE A 278 4.77 6.19 18.21
CA ILE A 278 4.28 7.49 17.73
C ILE A 278 4.22 8.43 18.94
N ASN A 279 4.93 9.55 18.85
CA ASN A 279 4.94 10.61 19.86
C ASN A 279 5.22 10.07 21.28
N GLY A 280 6.13 9.10 21.39
CA GLY A 280 6.60 8.52 22.66
C GLY A 280 5.92 7.21 23.06
N THR A 281 4.77 6.86 22.49
CA THR A 281 3.98 5.68 22.87
C THR A 281 4.08 4.58 21.80
N ALA A 282 4.38 3.34 22.19
CA ALA A 282 4.40 2.18 21.27
C ALA A 282 3.04 1.98 20.60
N CYS A 283 3.00 1.73 19.30
CA CYS A 283 1.74 1.56 18.58
C CYS A 283 0.87 0.45 19.18
N THR A 284 1.46 -0.63 19.66
CA THR A 284 0.76 -1.75 20.34
C THR A 284 0.15 -1.38 21.68
N ALA A 285 0.64 -0.32 22.35
CA ALA A 285 0.18 0.13 23.67
C ALA A 285 -0.37 1.58 23.62
N ASN A 286 -0.76 2.05 22.45
CA ASN A 286 -1.25 3.42 22.26
C ASN A 286 -2.77 3.44 22.24
N GLU A 287 -3.37 3.73 23.40
CA GLU A 287 -4.83 3.80 23.58
C GLU A 287 -5.47 4.85 22.65
N TRP A 288 -4.84 6.04 22.50
CA TRP A 288 -5.33 7.05 21.57
C TRP A 288 -5.42 6.50 20.13
N LEU A 289 -4.41 5.72 19.70
CA LEU A 289 -4.35 5.16 18.36
C LEU A 289 -5.34 4.00 18.16
N LEU A 290 -5.31 2.99 19.07
CA LEU A 290 -6.06 1.74 18.91
C LEU A 290 -7.52 1.86 19.35
N ASP A 291 -7.80 2.49 20.49
CA ASP A 291 -9.16 2.66 20.99
C ASP A 291 -9.79 3.97 20.48
N GLY A 292 -9.06 5.10 20.60
CA GLY A 292 -9.56 6.42 20.23
C GLY A 292 -9.79 6.56 18.72
N ILE A 293 -8.76 6.40 17.90
CA ILE A 293 -8.85 6.62 16.44
C ILE A 293 -9.47 5.40 15.76
N LEU A 294 -8.85 4.22 15.91
CA LEU A 294 -9.24 3.04 15.13
C LEU A 294 -10.67 2.57 15.49
N ARG A 295 -10.98 2.42 16.79
CA ARG A 295 -12.28 1.86 17.22
C ARG A 295 -13.35 2.92 17.38
N LYS A 296 -13.14 3.95 18.19
CA LYS A 296 -14.19 4.93 18.51
C LYS A 296 -14.46 5.88 17.35
N TYR A 297 -13.42 6.35 16.66
CA TYR A 297 -13.61 7.36 15.62
C TYR A 297 -13.95 6.74 14.26
N TRP A 298 -13.28 5.62 13.86
CA TRP A 298 -13.56 4.97 12.58
C TRP A 298 -14.53 3.79 12.67
N GLY A 299 -14.83 3.27 13.87
CA GLY A 299 -15.79 2.19 14.07
C GLY A 299 -15.25 0.80 13.75
N PHE A 300 -13.96 0.55 13.95
CA PHE A 300 -13.36 -0.77 13.72
C PHE A 300 -13.75 -1.76 14.83
N ASP A 301 -14.41 -2.86 14.45
CA ASP A 301 -14.86 -3.91 15.38
C ASP A 301 -13.99 -5.18 15.33
N GLY A 302 -13.09 -5.32 14.33
CA GLY A 302 -12.26 -6.49 14.14
C GLY A 302 -11.13 -6.65 15.18
N MET A 303 -10.28 -7.67 15.00
CA MET A 303 -9.17 -7.98 15.89
C MET A 303 -7.92 -7.14 15.55
N VAL A 304 -7.23 -6.64 16.58
CA VAL A 304 -5.89 -6.04 16.46
C VAL A 304 -4.85 -7.06 16.85
N VAL A 305 -3.94 -7.38 15.92
CA VAL A 305 -2.77 -8.22 16.17
C VAL A 305 -1.51 -7.35 16.23
N SER A 306 -0.54 -7.69 17.07
CA SER A 306 0.77 -7.04 17.06
C SER A 306 1.59 -7.46 15.85
N ASP A 307 2.48 -6.59 15.37
CA ASP A 307 3.62 -7.05 14.58
C ASP A 307 4.51 -8.00 15.40
N TRP A 308 5.34 -8.86 14.75
CA TRP A 308 6.07 -9.97 15.36
C TRP A 308 7.14 -9.51 16.37
N GLY A 309 6.81 -9.60 17.67
CA GLY A 309 7.64 -9.10 18.75
C GLY A 309 7.52 -7.60 19.02
N ALA A 310 6.45 -6.95 18.55
CA ALA A 310 6.19 -5.53 18.77
C ALA A 310 5.58 -5.19 20.13
N VAL A 311 5.20 -6.18 20.94
CA VAL A 311 4.62 -5.96 22.28
C VAL A 311 5.75 -5.84 23.30
N TYR A 312 6.00 -4.60 23.74
CA TYR A 312 7.03 -4.30 24.74
C TYR A 312 6.51 -4.39 26.18
N ASP A 313 5.22 -4.16 26.36
CA ASP A 313 4.47 -4.29 27.63
C ASP A 313 3.13 -4.97 27.32
N PRO A 314 2.95 -6.24 27.67
CA PRO A 314 1.75 -7.00 27.32
C PRO A 314 0.49 -6.49 28.01
N ILE A 315 0.60 -5.98 29.23
CA ILE A 315 -0.58 -5.50 29.97
C ILE A 315 -1.04 -4.16 29.43
N ALA A 316 -0.10 -3.23 29.17
CA ALA A 316 -0.41 -1.97 28.54
C ALA A 316 -1.00 -2.16 27.12
N ALA A 317 -0.51 -3.17 26.38
CA ALA A 317 -1.02 -3.49 25.05
C ALA A 317 -2.47 -3.99 25.08
N LEU A 318 -2.81 -4.93 25.97
CA LEU A 318 -4.16 -5.44 26.14
C LEU A 318 -5.14 -4.32 26.54
N LYS A 319 -4.74 -3.44 27.46
CA LYS A 319 -5.55 -2.28 27.88
C LYS A 319 -5.82 -1.32 26.72
N ALA A 320 -4.79 -1.08 25.90
CA ALA A 320 -4.90 -0.20 24.74
C ALA A 320 -5.76 -0.79 23.60
N GLY A 321 -6.08 -2.10 23.63
CA GLY A 321 -6.90 -2.78 22.63
C GLY A 321 -6.12 -3.51 21.54
N ASN A 322 -4.85 -3.90 21.81
CA ASN A 322 -4.11 -4.90 21.04
C ASN A 322 -4.56 -6.29 21.52
N ASP A 323 -5.31 -7.01 20.70
CA ASP A 323 -6.06 -8.21 21.13
C ASP A 323 -5.21 -9.49 21.09
N LEU A 324 -4.24 -9.60 20.18
CA LEU A 324 -3.39 -10.78 20.02
C LEU A 324 -1.91 -10.40 19.95
N ASN A 325 -1.11 -11.00 20.82
CA ASN A 325 0.35 -10.83 20.87
C ASN A 325 1.05 -11.93 20.08
N MET A 326 1.77 -11.56 19.02
CA MET A 326 2.52 -12.49 18.16
C MET A 326 4.03 -12.17 18.15
N PRO A 327 4.92 -13.18 17.95
CA PRO A 327 4.62 -14.61 17.82
C PRO A 327 4.36 -15.27 19.18
N GLY A 328 3.49 -16.28 19.17
CA GLY A 328 3.11 -17.00 20.41
C GLY A 328 4.28 -17.64 21.15
N ILE A 329 5.30 -18.07 20.43
CA ILE A 329 6.51 -18.69 21.04
C ILE A 329 7.31 -17.74 21.95
N THR A 330 7.08 -16.43 21.88
CA THR A 330 7.73 -15.41 22.74
C THR A 330 6.75 -14.73 23.68
N ALA A 331 5.44 -14.97 23.52
CA ALA A 331 4.41 -14.48 24.42
C ALA A 331 4.44 -15.25 25.75
N ASP A 332 3.98 -14.62 26.82
CA ASP A 332 4.02 -15.15 28.17
C ASP A 332 2.62 -15.06 28.81
N PRO A 333 1.76 -16.08 28.63
CA PRO A 333 0.42 -16.10 29.21
C PRO A 333 0.40 -15.99 30.74
N GLU A 334 1.44 -16.51 31.42
CA GLU A 334 1.53 -16.47 32.88
C GLU A 334 1.59 -15.04 33.43
N LYS A 335 2.23 -14.11 32.69
CA LYS A 335 2.20 -12.66 33.02
C LYS A 335 0.80 -12.07 32.95
N VAL A 336 -0.01 -12.52 32.00
CA VAL A 336 -1.41 -12.06 31.87
C VAL A 336 -2.22 -12.57 33.06
N VAL A 337 -2.08 -13.84 33.43
CA VAL A 337 -2.73 -14.43 34.61
C VAL A 337 -2.35 -13.65 35.89
N GLN A 338 -1.04 -13.43 36.11
CA GLN A 338 -0.54 -12.70 37.28
C GLN A 338 -1.07 -11.28 37.35
N ALA A 339 -1.20 -10.60 36.20
CA ALA A 339 -1.75 -9.24 36.15
C ALA A 339 -3.24 -9.20 36.50
N VAL A 340 -4.02 -10.20 36.11
CA VAL A 340 -5.44 -10.32 36.51
C VAL A 340 -5.52 -10.62 38.03
N GLU A 341 -4.73 -11.53 38.56
CA GLU A 341 -4.69 -11.83 39.99
C GLU A 341 -4.27 -10.62 40.83
N ALA A 342 -3.34 -9.80 40.33
CA ALA A 342 -2.89 -8.56 40.98
C ALA A 342 -3.88 -7.40 40.85
N GLY A 343 -4.92 -7.51 40.00
CA GLY A 343 -5.86 -6.44 39.69
C GLY A 343 -5.27 -5.34 38.81
N GLU A 344 -4.13 -5.60 38.15
CA GLU A 344 -3.52 -4.71 37.15
C GLU A 344 -4.27 -4.76 35.82
N LEU A 345 -4.86 -5.91 35.48
CA LEU A 345 -5.75 -6.12 34.33
C LEU A 345 -7.08 -6.64 34.86
N THR A 346 -8.19 -6.05 34.47
CA THR A 346 -9.51 -6.58 34.85
C THR A 346 -9.90 -7.75 33.95
N GLU A 347 -10.72 -8.67 34.45
CA GLU A 347 -11.24 -9.77 33.63
C GLU A 347 -12.09 -9.26 32.46
N GLU A 348 -12.81 -8.15 32.65
CA GLU A 348 -13.59 -7.50 31.57
C GLU A 348 -12.69 -6.97 30.44
N GLU A 349 -11.53 -6.40 30.78
CA GLU A 349 -10.54 -5.97 29.77
C GLU A 349 -9.98 -7.16 29.01
N LEU A 350 -9.66 -8.26 29.70
CA LEU A 350 -9.20 -9.49 29.07
C LEU A 350 -10.29 -10.12 28.20
N ASP A 351 -11.52 -10.23 28.70
CA ASP A 351 -12.66 -10.80 27.97
C ASP A 351 -12.96 -10.02 26.67
N ARG A 352 -12.82 -8.71 26.68
CA ARG A 352 -12.98 -7.87 25.49
C ARG A 352 -12.00 -8.26 24.39
N ASN A 353 -10.73 -8.51 24.72
CA ASN A 353 -9.70 -8.91 23.76
C ASN A 353 -9.92 -10.36 23.28
N VAL A 354 -10.18 -11.28 24.21
CA VAL A 354 -10.47 -12.70 23.92
C VAL A 354 -11.68 -12.84 23.00
N ALA A 355 -12.75 -12.05 23.25
CA ALA A 355 -13.95 -12.07 22.42
C ALA A 355 -13.63 -11.84 20.94
N ARG A 356 -12.78 -10.86 20.63
CA ARG A 356 -12.42 -10.53 19.23
C ARG A 356 -11.58 -11.62 18.57
N VAL A 357 -10.68 -12.24 19.31
CA VAL A 357 -9.91 -13.38 18.83
C VAL A 357 -10.85 -14.57 18.53
N LEU A 358 -11.77 -14.89 19.43
CA LEU A 358 -12.75 -15.96 19.24
C LEU A 358 -13.72 -15.67 18.09
N GLU A 359 -14.17 -14.42 17.92
CA GLU A 359 -15.04 -14.01 16.80
C GLU A 359 -14.33 -14.17 15.44
N LEU A 360 -13.06 -13.79 15.35
CA LEU A 360 -12.24 -14.03 14.17
C LEU A 360 -12.13 -15.52 13.87
N MET A 361 -11.79 -16.33 14.90
CA MET A 361 -11.61 -17.78 14.75
C MET A 361 -12.94 -18.46 14.38
N ASP A 362 -14.07 -18.04 14.96
CA ASP A 362 -15.39 -18.58 14.63
C ASP A 362 -15.81 -18.29 13.18
N THR A 363 -15.43 -17.10 12.67
CA THR A 363 -15.78 -16.68 11.32
C THR A 363 -14.92 -17.35 10.25
N TYR A 364 -13.59 -17.47 10.48
CA TYR A 364 -12.63 -17.91 9.46
C TYR A 364 -11.96 -19.25 9.75
N GLY A 365 -12.22 -19.87 10.89
CA GLY A 365 -11.55 -21.10 11.30
C GLY A 365 -11.99 -22.37 10.55
N SER A 366 -13.11 -22.34 9.88
CA SER A 366 -13.66 -23.49 9.12
C SER A 366 -14.11 -23.08 7.73
N PRO A 367 -13.18 -22.75 6.83
CA PRO A 367 -13.54 -22.34 5.47
C PRO A 367 -14.26 -23.47 4.73
N GLU A 368 -15.35 -23.14 4.02
CA GLU A 368 -16.03 -24.06 3.12
C GLU A 368 -15.10 -24.49 1.98
N CYS A 369 -15.23 -25.73 1.49
CA CYS A 369 -14.44 -26.18 0.35
C CYS A 369 -14.88 -25.51 -0.96
N TYR A 370 -13.94 -25.21 -1.85
CA TYR A 370 -14.25 -24.76 -3.20
C TYR A 370 -14.72 -25.92 -4.10
N ASP A 371 -15.67 -25.63 -4.98
CA ASP A 371 -16.01 -26.48 -6.13
C ASP A 371 -15.15 -26.10 -7.36
N MET A 372 -13.83 -26.03 -7.16
CA MET A 372 -12.84 -25.64 -8.19
C MET A 372 -11.62 -26.55 -8.10
N SER A 373 -11.04 -26.89 -9.26
CA SER A 373 -9.78 -27.64 -9.28
C SER A 373 -8.57 -26.77 -8.94
N ALA A 374 -7.53 -27.39 -8.38
CA ALA A 374 -6.27 -26.72 -8.08
C ALA A 374 -5.66 -26.07 -9.35
N GLN A 375 -5.70 -26.74 -10.49
CA GLN A 375 -5.21 -26.18 -11.77
C GLN A 375 -5.97 -24.91 -12.15
N TYR A 376 -7.28 -24.88 -11.98
CA TYR A 376 -8.09 -23.70 -12.28
C TYR A 376 -7.72 -22.50 -11.38
N ILE A 377 -7.51 -22.75 -10.07
CA ILE A 377 -7.06 -21.72 -9.13
C ILE A 377 -5.72 -21.14 -9.57
N MET A 378 -4.75 -22.01 -9.90
CA MET A 378 -3.42 -21.55 -10.34
C MET A 378 -3.45 -20.80 -11.67
N ASP A 379 -4.29 -21.22 -12.63
CA ASP A 379 -4.49 -20.52 -13.91
C ASP A 379 -5.08 -19.13 -13.69
N MET A 380 -6.01 -18.98 -12.75
CA MET A 380 -6.56 -17.67 -12.36
C MET A 380 -5.52 -16.78 -11.68
N SER A 381 -4.70 -17.34 -10.78
CA SER A 381 -3.59 -16.61 -10.15
C SER A 381 -2.60 -16.10 -11.19
N LYS A 382 -2.25 -16.94 -12.17
CA LYS A 382 -1.36 -16.58 -13.29
C LYS A 382 -1.96 -15.44 -14.13
N GLN A 383 -3.23 -15.54 -14.48
CA GLN A 383 -3.94 -14.50 -15.26
C GLN A 383 -4.01 -13.16 -14.48
N ALA A 384 -4.29 -13.19 -13.17
CA ALA A 384 -4.34 -12.00 -12.34
C ALA A 384 -2.95 -11.35 -12.23
N ALA A 385 -1.89 -12.13 -11.99
CA ALA A 385 -0.52 -11.66 -11.93
C ALA A 385 -0.09 -11.01 -13.26
N TYR A 386 -0.36 -11.67 -14.40
CA TYR A 386 -0.07 -11.16 -15.73
C TYR A 386 -0.79 -9.84 -16.01
N LYS A 387 -2.10 -9.77 -15.74
CA LYS A 387 -2.90 -8.56 -15.96
C LYS A 387 -2.40 -7.39 -15.12
N ALA A 388 -2.12 -7.63 -13.84
CA ALA A 388 -1.60 -6.62 -12.93
C ALA A 388 -0.21 -6.12 -13.38
N ALA A 389 0.65 -7.03 -13.86
CA ALA A 389 1.95 -6.67 -14.43
C ALA A 389 1.80 -5.82 -15.71
N CYS A 390 0.94 -6.22 -16.65
CA CYS A 390 0.67 -5.45 -17.87
C CYS A 390 0.18 -4.03 -17.59
N GLU A 391 -0.70 -3.86 -16.60
CA GLU A 391 -1.28 -2.56 -16.29
C GLU A 391 -0.42 -1.70 -15.34
N GLY A 392 0.56 -2.32 -14.65
CA GLY A 392 1.44 -1.66 -13.68
C GLY A 392 2.82 -1.28 -14.23
N ILE A 393 3.30 -1.87 -15.34
CA ILE A 393 4.55 -1.47 -15.99
C ILE A 393 4.42 -0.07 -16.58
N VAL A 394 5.36 0.82 -16.22
CA VAL A 394 5.32 2.24 -16.58
C VAL A 394 6.34 2.57 -17.67
N LEU A 395 5.91 3.11 -18.78
CA LEU A 395 6.79 3.68 -19.82
C LEU A 395 7.14 5.12 -19.41
N LEU A 396 8.40 5.33 -18.99
CA LEU A 396 8.89 6.63 -18.53
C LEU A 396 9.38 7.53 -19.66
N LYS A 397 10.03 6.93 -20.67
CA LYS A 397 10.61 7.64 -21.81
C LYS A 397 10.51 6.78 -23.06
N ASN A 398 10.17 7.38 -24.22
CA ASN A 398 10.15 6.71 -25.52
C ASN A 398 10.46 7.71 -26.65
N GLU A 399 11.68 7.74 -27.08
CA GLU A 399 12.20 8.63 -28.10
C GLU A 399 12.82 7.83 -29.27
N ASN A 400 13.02 8.46 -30.40
CA ASN A 400 13.65 7.88 -31.59
C ASN A 400 13.01 6.55 -32.07
N GLY A 401 11.75 6.27 -31.67
CA GLY A 401 11.03 5.06 -32.06
C GLY A 401 11.72 3.77 -31.58
N ILE A 402 12.29 3.76 -30.36
CA ILE A 402 12.88 2.54 -29.78
C ILE A 402 11.82 1.50 -29.44
N PHE A 403 10.65 1.94 -29.00
CA PHE A 403 9.53 1.08 -28.64
C PHE A 403 8.27 1.46 -29.43
N PRO A 404 7.41 0.48 -29.82
CA PRO A 404 7.62 -0.97 -29.66
C PRO A 404 8.68 -1.53 -30.59
N ILE A 405 9.28 -2.66 -30.16
CA ILE A 405 10.22 -3.43 -30.96
C ILE A 405 9.44 -4.17 -32.05
N ARG A 406 9.74 -3.89 -33.31
CA ARG A 406 9.09 -4.57 -34.46
C ARG A 406 9.83 -5.85 -34.80
N SER A 407 9.16 -7.00 -34.74
CA SER A 407 9.71 -8.29 -35.16
C SER A 407 9.67 -8.43 -36.69
N LYS A 408 10.59 -9.20 -37.26
CA LYS A 408 10.48 -9.72 -38.64
C LYS A 408 9.38 -10.78 -38.70
N GLY A 409 8.10 -10.37 -38.64
CA GLY A 409 6.98 -11.29 -38.73
C GLY A 409 6.91 -11.97 -40.08
N LYS A 410 6.66 -13.30 -40.08
CA LYS A 410 6.01 -13.95 -41.23
C LYS A 410 4.65 -13.27 -41.38
N ALA A 411 4.44 -12.61 -42.52
CA ALA A 411 3.14 -12.04 -42.88
C ALA A 411 2.08 -13.15 -42.80
N GLY A 412 1.32 -13.18 -41.73
CA GLY A 412 0.05 -13.89 -41.67
C GLY A 412 -0.95 -13.14 -42.54
N ASN A 413 -1.75 -13.89 -43.28
CA ASN A 413 -2.62 -13.45 -44.38
C ASN A 413 -3.78 -12.53 -44.04
N ASP A 414 -3.69 -11.67 -43.05
CA ASP A 414 -4.77 -10.71 -42.73
C ASP A 414 -4.22 -9.45 -42.02
N SER A 415 -3.36 -8.68 -42.71
CA SER A 415 -3.09 -7.32 -42.23
C SER A 415 -2.78 -6.37 -43.38
N VAL A 416 -3.53 -5.27 -43.38
CA VAL A 416 -3.23 -4.08 -44.18
C VAL A 416 -1.98 -3.43 -43.54
N PHE A 417 -0.81 -3.97 -43.81
CA PHE A 417 0.47 -3.32 -43.52
C PHE A 417 1.06 -2.78 -44.81
N GLU A 418 1.15 -1.48 -44.91
CA GLU A 418 2.01 -0.85 -45.90
C GLU A 418 3.43 -1.39 -45.74
N THR A 419 4.05 -1.79 -46.81
CA THR A 419 5.41 -2.30 -46.90
C THR A 419 6.38 -1.22 -46.38
N VAL A 420 6.82 -1.37 -45.14
CA VAL A 420 8.02 -0.69 -44.62
C VAL A 420 9.22 -1.21 -45.43
N SER A 421 10.02 -0.30 -45.98
CA SER A 421 11.20 -0.68 -46.79
C SER A 421 12.14 -1.60 -46.01
N ASP A 422 12.74 -2.56 -46.65
CA ASP A 422 13.68 -3.54 -46.07
C ASP A 422 14.86 -2.91 -45.28
N GLU A 423 15.07 -1.62 -45.36
CA GLU A 423 16.12 -0.86 -44.65
C GLU A 423 15.71 -0.42 -43.22
N GLU A 424 14.44 -0.47 -42.82
CA GLU A 424 13.96 -0.05 -41.48
C GLU A 424 13.72 -1.22 -40.50
N VAL A 425 13.91 -2.46 -40.89
CA VAL A 425 13.71 -3.62 -40.03
C VAL A 425 14.87 -3.78 -39.06
N MET A 426 14.65 -3.47 -37.80
CA MET A 426 15.61 -3.70 -36.73
C MET A 426 15.84 -5.20 -36.55
N SER A 427 17.06 -5.66 -36.79
CA SER A 427 17.43 -7.04 -36.71
C SER A 427 18.12 -7.35 -35.38
N GLY A 428 17.32 -7.74 -34.38
CA GLY A 428 17.81 -8.28 -33.12
C GLY A 428 17.97 -7.28 -31.96
N VAL A 429 17.77 -7.78 -30.77
CA VAL A 429 17.88 -7.07 -29.48
C VAL A 429 18.96 -7.75 -28.64
N VAL A 430 19.80 -6.98 -27.96
CA VAL A 430 20.69 -7.48 -26.91
C VAL A 430 20.14 -7.06 -25.55
N LEU A 431 19.81 -8.02 -24.71
CA LEU A 431 19.55 -7.81 -23.29
C LEU A 431 20.87 -7.88 -22.52
N CYS A 432 21.11 -6.90 -21.66
CA CYS A 432 22.26 -6.85 -20.77
C CYS A 432 21.84 -6.36 -19.38
N GLY A 433 22.76 -6.31 -18.43
CA GLY A 433 22.46 -5.90 -17.06
C GLY A 433 22.15 -7.06 -16.12
N SER A 434 22.09 -6.78 -14.84
CA SER A 434 21.93 -7.77 -13.78
C SER A 434 20.58 -8.52 -13.82
N GLY A 435 19.56 -7.93 -14.46
CA GLY A 435 18.23 -8.52 -14.65
C GLY A 435 17.99 -9.21 -15.99
N ALA A 436 18.99 -9.28 -16.89
CA ALA A 436 18.81 -9.82 -18.24
C ALA A 436 18.39 -11.30 -18.27
N ILE A 437 18.81 -12.09 -17.28
CA ILE A 437 18.51 -13.52 -17.17
C ILE A 437 17.34 -13.77 -16.24
N ARG A 438 17.33 -13.10 -15.09
CA ARG A 438 16.32 -13.30 -14.05
C ARG A 438 15.95 -11.98 -13.39
N LEU A 439 14.65 -11.76 -13.18
CA LEU A 439 14.10 -10.61 -12.49
C LEU A 439 14.10 -10.82 -10.96
N TYR A 440 13.88 -9.74 -10.22
CA TYR A 440 13.34 -9.81 -8.88
C TYR A 440 11.80 -9.70 -8.99
N ASP A 441 11.09 -10.80 -8.76
CA ASP A 441 9.64 -10.87 -8.88
C ASP A 441 8.95 -10.20 -7.70
N CYS A 442 9.54 -10.33 -6.49
CA CYS A 442 9.11 -9.72 -5.24
C CYS A 442 10.31 -9.25 -4.42
N GLY A 443 10.04 -8.67 -3.23
CA GLY A 443 11.07 -8.34 -2.26
C GLY A 443 11.45 -9.52 -1.37
N THR A 444 12.12 -9.23 -0.25
CA THR A 444 12.52 -10.22 0.76
C THR A 444 11.77 -10.00 2.07
N GLY A 445 11.89 -10.96 2.99
CA GLY A 445 11.24 -10.91 4.30
C GLY A 445 9.81 -11.41 4.26
N SER A 446 8.91 -10.79 5.02
CA SER A 446 7.50 -11.20 5.12
C SER A 446 6.75 -11.18 3.78
N ALA A 447 7.13 -10.26 2.87
CA ALA A 447 6.58 -10.19 1.52
C ALA A 447 7.44 -10.94 0.48
N GLY A 448 8.37 -11.79 0.93
CA GLY A 448 9.18 -12.63 0.06
C GLY A 448 8.42 -13.90 -0.33
N ILE A 449 8.40 -14.22 -1.63
CA ILE A 449 7.78 -15.44 -2.15
C ILE A 449 8.82 -16.23 -2.93
N THR A 450 8.94 -17.51 -2.61
CA THR A 450 9.73 -18.46 -3.39
C THR A 450 8.78 -19.24 -4.31
N THR A 451 8.95 -19.07 -5.60
CA THR A 451 8.21 -19.80 -6.65
C THR A 451 9.18 -20.38 -7.67
N ASP A 452 8.78 -21.43 -8.36
CA ASP A 452 9.47 -22.02 -9.50
C ASP A 452 8.86 -21.62 -10.86
N LYS A 453 7.89 -20.70 -10.84
CA LYS A 453 7.05 -20.30 -12.00
C LYS A 453 7.37 -18.90 -12.53
N ASP A 454 8.54 -18.36 -12.21
CA ASP A 454 8.98 -17.06 -12.69
C ASP A 454 9.22 -17.04 -14.21
N SER A 455 8.82 -15.95 -14.87
CA SER A 455 9.06 -15.69 -16.29
C SER A 455 10.23 -14.74 -16.50
N SER A 456 10.93 -14.88 -17.64
CA SER A 456 11.99 -13.96 -18.05
C SER A 456 11.59 -13.12 -19.26
N ILE A 457 12.14 -11.89 -19.34
CA ILE A 457 11.95 -11.03 -20.53
C ILE A 457 12.51 -11.73 -21.78
N TYR A 458 13.63 -12.46 -21.63
CA TYR A 458 14.26 -13.20 -22.70
C TYR A 458 13.33 -14.24 -23.32
N GLU A 459 12.71 -15.08 -22.49
CA GLU A 459 11.78 -16.12 -22.96
C GLU A 459 10.53 -15.50 -23.61
N GLY A 460 9.95 -14.46 -22.98
CA GLY A 460 8.81 -13.77 -23.54
C GLY A 460 9.09 -13.13 -24.91
N LEU A 461 10.27 -12.52 -25.11
CA LEU A 461 10.67 -11.97 -26.39
C LEU A 461 10.84 -13.05 -27.48
N ILE A 462 11.43 -14.22 -27.14
CA ILE A 462 11.53 -15.36 -28.05
C ILE A 462 10.13 -15.84 -28.45
N GLN A 463 9.22 -16.00 -27.47
CA GLN A 463 7.82 -16.41 -27.72
C GLN A 463 7.11 -15.41 -28.65
N ASN A 464 7.47 -14.13 -28.58
CA ASN A 464 6.94 -13.07 -29.42
C ASN A 464 7.63 -12.97 -30.79
N GLY A 465 8.58 -13.89 -31.10
CA GLY A 465 9.27 -13.93 -32.38
C GLY A 465 10.37 -12.90 -32.57
N VAL A 466 10.88 -12.31 -31.47
CA VAL A 466 11.99 -11.36 -31.50
C VAL A 466 13.31 -12.13 -31.47
N GLU A 467 14.25 -11.76 -32.37
CA GLU A 467 15.61 -12.24 -32.28
C GLU A 467 16.35 -11.54 -31.13
N VAL A 468 16.60 -12.26 -30.05
CA VAL A 468 17.19 -11.72 -28.82
C VAL A 468 18.44 -12.51 -28.40
N SER A 469 19.43 -11.80 -27.87
CA SER A 469 20.61 -12.41 -27.27
C SER A 469 20.92 -11.75 -25.92
N ILE A 470 21.59 -12.51 -25.05
CA ILE A 470 22.08 -11.99 -23.76
C ILE A 470 23.57 -11.74 -23.87
N GLY A 471 24.04 -10.58 -23.40
CA GLY A 471 25.48 -10.31 -23.43
C GLY A 471 25.85 -8.91 -22.98
N ILE A 472 27.15 -8.69 -22.82
CA ILE A 472 27.71 -7.37 -22.55
C ILE A 472 27.87 -6.65 -23.89
N PRO A 473 27.61 -5.33 -23.97
CA PRO A 473 27.93 -4.54 -25.14
C PRO A 473 29.43 -4.64 -25.43
N ALA A 474 29.80 -5.49 -26.38
CA ALA A 474 31.19 -5.61 -26.74
C ALA A 474 31.56 -4.57 -27.79
N ALA A 475 32.76 -4.00 -27.69
CA ALA A 475 33.39 -3.17 -28.70
C ALA A 475 33.72 -3.99 -29.97
N GLY A 476 32.69 -4.51 -30.62
CA GLY A 476 32.82 -5.34 -31.84
C GLY A 476 31.46 -5.43 -32.50
N LYS A 477 31.36 -4.78 -33.66
CA LYS A 477 30.15 -4.75 -34.48
C LYS A 477 29.61 -6.14 -34.73
N ARG A 478 28.59 -6.59 -34.00
CA ARG A 478 27.72 -7.65 -34.53
C ARG A 478 26.87 -7.00 -35.62
N ALA A 479 27.09 -7.37 -36.84
CA ALA A 479 26.29 -6.91 -37.95
C ALA A 479 24.82 -7.22 -37.70
N GLY A 480 23.96 -6.22 -37.79
CA GLY A 480 22.50 -6.36 -37.69
C GLY A 480 21.90 -6.16 -36.32
N ILE A 481 22.62 -5.79 -35.24
CA ILE A 481 22.03 -5.43 -33.94
C ILE A 481 22.05 -3.92 -33.82
N SER A 482 20.85 -3.36 -33.61
CA SER A 482 20.67 -1.91 -33.47
C SER A 482 20.08 -1.49 -32.10
N THR A 483 19.62 -2.44 -31.29
CA THR A 483 18.98 -2.15 -30.01
C THR A 483 19.63 -2.90 -28.85
N TYR A 484 20.06 -2.15 -27.85
CA TYR A 484 20.59 -2.67 -26.60
C TYR A 484 19.67 -2.23 -25.45
N ILE A 485 19.26 -3.16 -24.59
CA ILE A 485 18.39 -2.91 -23.45
C ILE A 485 19.08 -3.41 -22.19
N CYS A 486 19.42 -2.50 -21.29
CA CYS A 486 19.89 -2.84 -19.95
C CYS A 486 18.71 -3.11 -19.05
N VAL A 487 18.68 -4.28 -18.40
CA VAL A 487 17.73 -4.62 -17.33
C VAL A 487 18.46 -4.49 -16.01
N ALA A 488 18.27 -3.38 -15.33
CA ALA A 488 18.89 -3.10 -14.04
C ALA A 488 17.94 -3.48 -12.90
N ARG A 489 18.45 -4.16 -11.87
CA ARG A 489 17.61 -4.60 -10.76
C ARG A 489 18.14 -4.17 -9.39
N ILE A 490 17.18 -3.83 -8.50
CA ILE A 490 17.44 -3.49 -7.10
C ILE A 490 16.38 -4.19 -6.24
N PRO A 491 16.80 -5.02 -5.26
CA PRO A 491 15.85 -5.75 -4.41
C PRO A 491 15.12 -4.84 -3.44
N GLY A 492 13.90 -5.21 -3.05
CA GLY A 492 13.23 -4.73 -1.85
C GLY A 492 13.67 -5.58 -0.65
N MET A 493 13.95 -4.96 0.48
CA MET A 493 14.54 -5.67 1.63
C MET A 493 13.83 -5.27 2.93
N GLU A 494 13.10 -6.20 3.52
CA GLU A 494 12.68 -6.06 4.91
C GLU A 494 13.90 -6.13 5.84
N GLY A 495 13.89 -5.33 6.91
CA GLY A 495 14.96 -5.24 7.91
C GLY A 495 16.13 -4.32 7.52
N ASN A 496 16.18 -3.83 6.27
CA ASN A 496 17.25 -2.97 5.80
C ASN A 496 16.77 -1.89 4.83
N ASP A 497 17.00 -0.63 5.18
CA ASP A 497 16.82 0.49 4.28
C ASP A 497 17.94 0.52 3.22
N ARG A 498 17.62 1.05 2.03
CA ARG A 498 18.59 1.22 0.94
C ARG A 498 19.67 2.24 1.36
N LYS A 499 20.93 1.95 1.04
CA LYS A 499 22.06 2.86 1.37
C LYS A 499 22.07 4.14 0.53
N ASN A 500 21.55 4.08 -0.68
CA ASN A 500 21.47 5.18 -1.63
C ASN A 500 20.55 4.81 -2.80
N MET A 501 20.31 5.75 -3.70
CA MET A 501 19.49 5.57 -4.91
C MET A 501 20.27 5.08 -6.13
N LYS A 502 21.54 4.67 -6.01
CA LYS A 502 22.37 4.30 -7.16
C LYS A 502 22.02 2.92 -7.66
N LEU A 503 22.21 2.73 -8.96
CA LEU A 503 22.27 1.40 -9.57
C LEU A 503 23.49 0.62 -9.06
N SER A 504 23.52 -0.69 -9.30
CA SER A 504 24.68 -1.53 -9.02
C SER A 504 25.90 -1.04 -9.82
N ALA A 505 27.11 -1.30 -9.31
CA ALA A 505 28.32 -0.95 -10.05
C ALA A 505 28.40 -1.66 -11.42
N GLU A 506 27.87 -2.88 -11.51
CA GLU A 506 27.78 -3.67 -12.74
C GLU A 506 26.85 -3.00 -13.75
N ASP A 507 25.61 -2.67 -13.36
CA ASP A 507 24.63 -2.04 -14.25
C ASP A 507 25.10 -0.66 -14.70
N ALA A 508 25.70 0.12 -13.79
CA ALA A 508 26.30 1.42 -14.12
C ALA A 508 27.45 1.31 -15.15
N GLN A 509 28.28 0.29 -15.03
CA GLN A 509 29.35 0.02 -16.01
C GLN A 509 28.77 -0.37 -17.37
N ILE A 510 27.75 -1.22 -17.39
CA ILE A 510 27.07 -1.65 -18.62
C ILE A 510 26.42 -0.45 -19.33
N LEU A 511 25.72 0.43 -18.60
CA LEU A 511 25.15 1.64 -19.17
C LEU A 511 26.22 2.54 -19.79
N ASN A 512 27.36 2.74 -19.13
CA ASN A 512 28.46 3.51 -19.71
C ASN A 512 28.99 2.87 -21.00
N GLN A 513 29.13 1.54 -21.07
CA GLN A 513 29.52 0.84 -22.29
C GLN A 513 28.48 1.01 -23.42
N MET A 514 27.18 1.01 -23.08
CA MET A 514 26.12 1.28 -24.05
C MET A 514 26.20 2.71 -24.61
N LEU A 515 26.51 3.69 -23.78
CA LEU A 515 26.74 5.08 -24.23
C LEU A 515 27.96 5.20 -25.16
N ASP A 516 29.05 4.50 -24.85
CA ASP A 516 30.23 4.47 -25.71
C ASP A 516 29.90 3.87 -27.08
N LEU A 517 29.11 2.78 -27.13
CA LEU A 517 28.62 2.20 -28.38
C LEU A 517 27.77 3.19 -29.19
N LYS A 518 26.88 3.95 -28.54
CA LYS A 518 26.05 4.96 -29.22
C LYS A 518 26.88 6.12 -29.77
N ARG A 519 27.96 6.50 -29.06
CA ARG A 519 28.93 7.52 -29.53
C ARG A 519 29.70 7.03 -30.77
N GLU A 520 30.04 5.76 -30.81
CA GLU A 520 30.70 5.14 -31.99
C GLU A 520 29.74 4.92 -33.15
N ASN A 521 28.48 4.57 -32.87
CA ASN A 521 27.44 4.34 -33.87
C ASN A 521 26.10 4.99 -33.41
N PRO A 522 25.82 6.21 -33.88
CA PRO A 522 24.58 6.94 -33.50
C PRO A 522 23.26 6.28 -33.89
N MET A 523 23.31 5.25 -34.78
CA MET A 523 22.11 4.47 -35.15
C MET A 523 21.70 3.45 -34.10
N VAL A 524 22.54 3.18 -33.11
CA VAL A 524 22.21 2.29 -31.98
C VAL A 524 21.20 2.95 -31.08
N LYS A 525 20.14 2.21 -30.75
CA LYS A 525 19.11 2.63 -29.78
C LYS A 525 19.37 1.99 -28.42
N LEU A 526 19.22 2.78 -27.37
CA LEU A 526 19.52 2.39 -26.00
C LEU A 526 18.28 2.42 -25.12
N GLY A 527 17.90 1.27 -24.57
CA GLY A 527 16.81 1.13 -23.62
C GLY A 527 17.29 0.78 -22.21
N LEU A 528 16.51 1.14 -21.21
CA LEU A 528 16.69 0.76 -19.83
C LEU A 528 15.38 0.24 -19.27
N ILE A 529 15.42 -0.92 -18.62
CA ILE A 529 14.32 -1.47 -17.85
C ILE A 529 14.72 -1.49 -16.38
N LEU A 530 13.91 -0.86 -15.53
CA LEU A 530 14.13 -0.77 -14.10
C LEU A 530 13.26 -1.80 -13.38
N ASN A 531 13.87 -2.89 -12.93
CA ASN A 531 13.28 -3.87 -12.04
C ASN A 531 13.73 -3.53 -10.60
N VAL A 532 13.04 -2.58 -9.96
CA VAL A 532 13.52 -1.89 -8.76
C VAL A 532 12.44 -1.74 -7.69
N SER A 533 12.84 -1.76 -6.43
CA SER A 533 11.96 -1.58 -5.27
C SER A 533 11.64 -0.13 -4.91
N GLY A 534 12.08 0.83 -5.71
CA GLY A 534 11.87 2.27 -5.49
C GLY A 534 12.70 3.14 -6.44
N PRO A 535 12.64 4.46 -6.33
CA PRO A 535 13.33 5.40 -7.21
C PRO A 535 14.84 5.19 -7.30
N VAL A 536 15.42 5.49 -8.46
CA VAL A 536 16.86 5.40 -8.73
C VAL A 536 17.41 6.70 -9.32
N ASP A 537 18.68 6.97 -9.06
CA ASP A 537 19.42 8.13 -9.61
C ASP A 537 19.87 7.80 -11.04
N LEU A 538 19.24 8.40 -12.02
CA LEU A 538 19.53 8.24 -13.46
C LEU A 538 20.17 9.48 -14.07
N ALA A 539 20.56 10.46 -13.28
CA ALA A 539 21.02 11.78 -13.77
C ALA A 539 22.18 11.72 -14.77
N LEU A 540 22.99 10.64 -14.74
CA LEU A 540 24.12 10.44 -15.65
C LEU A 540 23.73 9.87 -17.03
N TRP A 541 22.60 9.17 -17.13
CA TRP A 541 22.26 8.35 -18.30
C TRP A 541 20.94 8.74 -18.97
N GLU A 542 19.98 9.26 -18.21
CA GLU A 542 18.59 9.47 -18.66
C GLU A 542 18.50 10.23 -19.98
N HIS A 543 19.29 11.30 -20.14
CA HIS A 543 19.24 12.17 -21.31
C HIS A 543 19.81 11.55 -22.60
N GLU A 544 20.65 10.50 -22.50
CA GLU A 544 21.24 9.80 -23.65
C GLU A 544 20.48 8.49 -24.00
N LEU A 545 19.62 7.99 -23.12
CA LEU A 545 18.80 6.81 -23.37
C LEU A 545 17.58 7.18 -24.25
N ASP A 546 17.25 6.29 -25.19
CA ASP A 546 16.10 6.49 -26.10
C ASP A 546 14.78 6.02 -25.47
N GLY A 547 14.83 5.05 -24.55
CA GLY A 547 13.64 4.55 -23.89
C GLY A 547 13.90 4.01 -22.50
N ILE A 548 12.94 4.21 -21.58
CA ILE A 548 13.03 3.78 -20.20
C ILE A 548 11.70 3.22 -19.75
N PHE A 549 11.70 2.01 -19.19
CA PHE A 549 10.59 1.41 -18.48
C PHE A 549 10.91 1.25 -17.01
N CYS A 550 9.88 1.35 -16.16
CA CYS A 550 9.91 0.91 -14.76
C CYS A 550 8.88 -0.20 -14.57
N MET A 551 9.34 -1.38 -14.18
CA MET A 551 8.49 -2.54 -13.93
C MET A 551 8.46 -2.95 -12.46
N PHE A 552 8.99 -2.13 -11.57
CA PHE A 552 9.07 -2.40 -10.13
C PHE A 552 9.43 -3.86 -9.83
N LEU A 553 8.68 -4.55 -8.93
CA LEU A 553 8.77 -5.98 -8.66
C LEU A 553 7.48 -6.63 -9.16
N PRO A 554 7.52 -7.25 -10.36
CA PRO A 554 6.31 -7.46 -11.18
C PRO A 554 5.59 -8.78 -10.96
N GLY A 555 6.02 -9.59 -10.00
CA GLY A 555 5.52 -10.94 -9.83
C GLY A 555 5.95 -11.92 -10.92
N MET A 556 5.48 -13.15 -10.83
CA MET A 556 5.93 -14.29 -11.65
C MET A 556 5.71 -14.12 -13.16
N GLU A 557 4.75 -13.31 -13.59
CA GLU A 557 4.45 -13.07 -15.02
C GLU A 557 5.10 -11.80 -15.58
N GLY A 558 5.97 -11.15 -14.78
CA GLY A 558 6.60 -9.88 -15.15
C GLY A 558 7.42 -9.93 -16.43
N GLY A 559 8.10 -11.05 -16.71
CA GLY A 559 8.89 -11.24 -17.94
C GLY A 559 8.01 -11.30 -19.18
N HIS A 560 6.90 -12.06 -19.15
CA HIS A 560 5.95 -12.16 -20.25
C HIS A 560 5.24 -10.81 -20.48
N ALA A 561 4.76 -10.17 -19.43
CA ALA A 561 4.11 -8.86 -19.51
C ALA A 561 5.04 -7.80 -20.13
N MET A 562 6.31 -7.76 -19.70
CA MET A 562 7.31 -6.83 -20.25
C MET A 562 7.58 -7.11 -21.74
N ALA A 563 7.71 -8.38 -22.12
CA ALA A 563 7.92 -8.75 -23.51
C ALA A 563 6.76 -8.39 -24.43
N ASP A 564 5.52 -8.57 -23.94
CA ASP A 564 4.31 -8.18 -24.69
C ASP A 564 4.20 -6.66 -24.85
N ILE A 565 4.57 -5.89 -23.81
CA ILE A 565 4.65 -4.43 -23.89
C ILE A 565 5.76 -4.01 -24.86
N LEU A 566 6.97 -4.56 -24.73
CA LEU A 566 8.11 -4.23 -25.60
C LEU A 566 7.80 -4.47 -27.09
N THR A 567 6.97 -5.45 -27.41
CA THR A 567 6.60 -5.81 -28.79
C THR A 567 5.30 -5.14 -29.26
N GLY A 568 4.64 -4.34 -28.41
CA GLY A 568 3.40 -3.65 -28.75
C GLY A 568 2.14 -4.53 -28.77
N ARG A 569 2.23 -5.79 -28.30
CA ARG A 569 1.05 -6.66 -28.11
C ARG A 569 0.16 -6.14 -26.98
N VAL A 570 0.77 -5.47 -25.99
CA VAL A 570 0.12 -4.75 -24.92
C VAL A 570 0.57 -3.29 -24.97
N ASN A 571 -0.40 -2.37 -24.97
CA ASN A 571 -0.14 -0.94 -24.93
C ASN A 571 0.12 -0.53 -23.46
N PRO A 572 1.30 0.07 -23.12
CA PRO A 572 1.60 0.46 -21.74
C PRO A 572 0.60 1.50 -21.22
N SER A 573 0.19 1.34 -19.97
CA SER A 573 -0.81 2.18 -19.32
C SER A 573 -0.52 2.47 -17.85
N GLY A 574 0.58 1.95 -17.32
CA GLY A 574 1.01 2.19 -15.95
C GLY A 574 1.37 3.65 -15.70
N LYS A 575 1.14 4.13 -14.48
CA LYS A 575 1.50 5.48 -14.02
C LYS A 575 2.33 5.40 -12.74
N LEU A 576 3.32 6.26 -12.57
CA LEU A 576 4.14 6.27 -11.36
C LEU A 576 3.30 6.56 -10.11
N PRO A 577 3.29 5.67 -9.11
CA PRO A 577 2.57 5.89 -7.86
C PRO A 577 3.38 6.73 -6.85
N LEU A 578 4.57 7.15 -7.24
CA LEU A 578 5.45 7.99 -6.46
C LEU A 578 6.33 8.84 -7.36
N THR A 579 6.82 9.96 -6.81
CA THR A 579 7.75 10.87 -7.49
C THR A 579 9.15 10.24 -7.58
N PHE A 580 9.77 10.29 -8.74
CA PHE A 580 11.18 9.95 -8.93
C PHE A 580 12.03 11.21 -8.78
N PRO A 581 12.78 11.39 -7.69
CA PRO A 581 13.68 12.55 -7.52
C PRO A 581 14.90 12.42 -8.42
N LYS A 582 15.50 13.54 -8.81
CA LYS A 582 16.80 13.54 -9.52
C LYS A 582 17.92 13.06 -8.60
N LYS A 583 17.85 13.41 -7.32
CA LYS A 583 18.83 13.04 -6.29
C LYS A 583 18.16 12.90 -4.94
N HIS A 584 18.68 12.04 -4.08
CA HIS A 584 18.16 11.87 -2.72
C HIS A 584 18.12 13.18 -1.91
N LYS A 585 19.11 14.05 -2.06
CA LYS A 585 19.13 15.36 -1.38
C LYS A 585 17.99 16.31 -1.75
N ASP A 586 17.26 16.01 -2.82
CA ASP A 586 16.13 16.81 -3.29
C ASP A 586 14.80 16.33 -2.66
N THR A 587 14.84 15.30 -1.78
CA THR A 587 13.66 14.77 -1.08
C THR A 587 13.30 15.58 0.15
N PRO A 588 12.03 15.61 0.57
CA PRO A 588 11.59 16.31 1.78
C PRO A 588 12.21 15.74 3.08
N THR A 589 12.55 14.47 3.05
CA THR A 589 13.00 13.65 4.19
C THR A 589 14.51 13.66 4.40
N TYR A 590 15.29 14.21 3.46
CA TYR A 590 16.76 14.11 3.41
C TYR A 590 17.48 14.45 4.74
N LEU A 591 16.97 15.42 5.51
CA LEU A 591 17.56 15.82 6.78
C LEU A 591 17.04 15.02 7.98
N ASN A 592 15.92 14.29 7.82
CA ASN A 592 15.24 13.62 8.91
C ASN A 592 15.34 12.09 8.81
N PHE A 593 15.41 11.53 7.60
CA PHE A 593 15.52 10.09 7.39
C PHE A 593 17.00 9.63 7.45
N PRO A 594 17.34 8.52 8.09
CA PRO A 594 16.50 7.62 8.89
C PRO A 594 16.47 7.96 10.39
N GLY A 595 16.72 9.20 10.76
CA GLY A 595 16.75 9.69 12.14
C GLY A 595 18.09 9.49 12.85
N ASP A 596 18.13 9.87 14.13
CA ASP A 596 19.28 9.75 15.01
C ASP A 596 18.96 8.81 16.19
N GLY A 597 19.69 7.70 16.29
CA GLY A 597 19.45 6.67 17.29
C GLY A 597 18.03 6.09 17.14
N TYR A 598 17.23 6.21 18.19
CA TYR A 598 15.83 5.76 18.24
C TYR A 598 14.82 6.92 18.13
N GLN A 599 15.22 8.02 17.47
CA GLN A 599 14.35 9.19 17.26
C GLN A 599 14.36 9.58 15.78
N VAL A 600 13.19 9.84 15.22
CA VAL A 600 13.02 10.41 13.89
C VAL A 600 11.91 11.45 13.88
N ASN A 601 12.15 12.59 13.26
CA ASN A 601 11.15 13.64 13.09
C ASN A 601 10.54 13.57 11.68
N TYR A 602 9.24 13.61 11.60
CA TYR A 602 8.52 13.76 10.33
C TYR A 602 8.33 15.26 10.04
N GLY A 603 9.49 15.95 9.93
CA GLY A 603 9.55 17.41 9.81
C GLY A 603 8.98 17.96 8.51
N GLU A 604 8.81 17.13 7.51
CA GLU A 604 8.13 17.44 6.26
C GLU A 604 6.60 17.63 6.44
N GLY A 605 6.02 17.12 7.52
CA GLY A 605 4.59 17.21 7.82
C GLY A 605 3.74 16.62 6.70
N ILE A 606 2.84 17.43 6.13
CA ILE A 606 1.96 17.02 5.02
C ILE A 606 2.64 17.02 3.64
N TYR A 607 3.90 17.47 3.57
CA TYR A 607 4.61 17.64 2.30
C TYR A 607 5.40 16.40 1.91
N VAL A 608 4.70 15.27 1.70
CA VAL A 608 5.25 14.01 1.20
C VAL A 608 5.11 13.96 -0.32
N GLY A 609 6.10 13.40 -1.01
CA GLY A 609 6.07 13.18 -2.44
C GLY A 609 5.86 14.47 -3.26
N TYR A 610 5.03 14.42 -4.32
CA TYR A 610 4.78 15.55 -5.23
C TYR A 610 4.29 16.81 -4.52
N ARG A 611 3.64 16.68 -3.35
CA ARG A 611 3.21 17.84 -2.54
C ARG A 611 4.38 18.73 -2.15
N TYR A 612 5.52 18.12 -1.82
CA TYR A 612 6.76 18.85 -1.55
C TYR A 612 7.38 19.44 -2.81
N TYR A 613 7.54 18.64 -3.87
CA TYR A 613 8.20 19.07 -5.11
C TYR A 613 7.48 20.26 -5.73
N ASP A 614 6.15 20.28 -5.68
CA ASP A 614 5.34 21.39 -6.17
C ASP A 614 5.51 22.63 -5.27
N LYS A 615 5.40 22.48 -3.95
CA LYS A 615 5.50 23.59 -2.99
C LYS A 615 6.87 24.26 -3.00
N LYS A 616 7.93 23.47 -3.15
CA LYS A 616 9.32 23.93 -3.19
C LYS A 616 9.79 24.31 -4.59
N MET A 617 8.98 24.07 -5.63
CA MET A 617 9.36 24.27 -7.03
C MET A 617 10.65 23.53 -7.40
N VAL A 618 10.80 22.29 -6.89
CA VAL A 618 11.89 21.38 -7.23
C VAL A 618 11.44 20.50 -8.38
N GLU A 619 12.24 20.46 -9.45
CA GLU A 619 11.93 19.62 -10.61
C GLU A 619 12.33 18.17 -10.35
N PRO A 620 11.39 17.21 -10.29
CA PRO A 620 11.70 15.79 -10.19
C PRO A 620 12.30 15.24 -11.49
N LEU A 621 12.82 14.03 -11.47
CA LEU A 621 13.19 13.31 -12.69
C LEU A 621 11.91 12.90 -13.44
N TYR A 622 11.00 12.24 -12.74
CA TYR A 622 9.65 11.93 -13.23
C TYR A 622 8.62 12.25 -12.15
N PRO A 623 7.54 12.96 -12.48
CA PRO A 623 6.54 13.33 -11.48
C PRO A 623 5.60 12.19 -11.12
N PHE A 624 4.93 12.30 -9.99
CA PHE A 624 3.81 11.43 -9.62
C PHE A 624 2.75 11.38 -10.73
N GLY A 625 2.21 10.20 -11.01
CA GLY A 625 1.19 9.97 -12.04
C GLY A 625 1.74 9.91 -13.46
N HIS A 626 3.05 10.13 -13.69
CA HIS A 626 3.67 10.07 -15.01
C HIS A 626 3.70 8.63 -15.56
N GLY A 627 3.41 8.49 -16.83
CA GLY A 627 3.53 7.27 -17.61
C GLY A 627 3.02 7.52 -19.02
N LEU A 628 3.79 7.08 -20.00
CA LEU A 628 3.49 7.21 -21.42
C LEU A 628 2.70 6.00 -21.94
N SER A 629 2.07 6.18 -23.09
CA SER A 629 1.41 5.12 -23.87
C SER A 629 1.94 5.15 -25.31
N TYR A 630 1.77 4.05 -26.03
CA TYR A 630 1.96 4.06 -27.48
C TYR A 630 0.82 4.78 -28.21
N SER A 631 -0.35 4.90 -27.56
CA SER A 631 -1.47 5.70 -28.04
C SER A 631 -1.39 7.12 -27.51
N HIS A 632 -1.92 8.07 -28.30
CA HIS A 632 -2.10 9.45 -27.85
C HIS A 632 -3.54 9.69 -27.41
N PHE A 633 -3.70 10.21 -26.18
CA PHE A 633 -5.01 10.57 -25.63
C PHE A 633 -5.14 12.08 -25.49
N GLU A 634 -6.26 12.62 -25.96
CA GLU A 634 -6.64 14.02 -25.73
C GLU A 634 -7.71 14.08 -24.64
N ILE A 635 -7.46 14.87 -23.61
CA ILE A 635 -8.41 15.21 -22.54
C ILE A 635 -8.87 16.64 -22.79
N SER A 636 -10.18 16.86 -22.96
CA SER A 636 -10.71 18.15 -23.37
C SER A 636 -12.15 18.38 -22.87
N ASN A 637 -12.69 19.56 -23.15
CA ASN A 637 -14.09 19.94 -22.88
C ASN A 637 -14.49 19.75 -21.41
N GLU A 638 -13.63 20.21 -20.48
CA GLU A 638 -13.92 20.22 -19.05
C GLU A 638 -15.16 21.08 -18.76
N ARG A 639 -16.03 20.58 -17.90
CA ARG A 639 -17.24 21.27 -17.48
C ARG A 639 -17.74 20.78 -16.13
N ALA A 640 -18.26 21.72 -15.34
CA ALA A 640 -19.10 21.37 -14.20
C ALA A 640 -20.52 21.04 -14.68
N ILE A 641 -21.10 19.99 -14.15
CA ILE A 641 -22.51 19.64 -14.34
C ILE A 641 -23.27 20.25 -13.17
N ALA A 642 -23.40 21.58 -13.18
CA ALA A 642 -24.13 22.40 -12.22
C ALA A 642 -24.45 23.77 -12.82
N ASP A 643 -25.44 24.44 -12.25
CA ASP A 643 -25.73 25.82 -12.62
C ASP A 643 -24.61 26.74 -12.11
N SER A 644 -24.19 27.67 -12.98
CA SER A 644 -23.24 28.70 -12.58
C SER A 644 -24.01 29.91 -12.02
N VAL A 645 -23.68 30.29 -10.81
CA VAL A 645 -24.26 31.46 -10.13
C VAL A 645 -23.25 32.60 -10.07
N PRO A 646 -23.72 33.87 -9.98
CA PRO A 646 -22.84 35.00 -9.72
C PRO A 646 -22.23 34.89 -8.34
N VAL A 647 -20.91 34.93 -8.24
CA VAL A 647 -20.15 34.92 -6.98
C VAL A 647 -19.38 36.23 -6.89
N GLU A 648 -19.56 36.97 -5.81
CA GLU A 648 -18.77 38.15 -5.48
C GLU A 648 -17.46 37.73 -4.80
N LEU A 649 -16.34 37.97 -5.46
CA LEU A 649 -15.03 37.70 -4.95
C LEU A 649 -14.40 38.97 -4.39
N VAL A 650 -14.11 38.96 -3.08
CA VAL A 650 -13.35 40.04 -2.42
C VAL A 650 -11.92 39.57 -2.23
N TYR A 651 -10.99 40.18 -2.95
CA TYR A 651 -9.57 39.85 -2.85
C TYR A 651 -8.93 40.52 -1.62
N PRO A 652 -7.78 40.01 -1.10
CA PRO A 652 -7.09 40.59 0.06
C PRO A 652 -6.68 42.05 -0.13
N ASP A 653 -6.53 42.50 -1.39
CA ASP A 653 -6.25 43.92 -1.73
C ASP A 653 -7.51 44.79 -1.76
N GLY A 654 -8.66 44.26 -1.39
CA GLY A 654 -9.97 44.95 -1.39
C GLY A 654 -10.63 45.05 -2.75
N LYS A 655 -10.08 44.44 -3.78
CA LYS A 655 -10.71 44.40 -5.12
C LYS A 655 -11.88 43.43 -5.10
N VAL A 656 -12.99 43.88 -5.70
CA VAL A 656 -14.22 43.07 -5.87
C VAL A 656 -14.39 42.70 -7.33
N ASP A 657 -14.61 41.40 -7.58
CA ASP A 657 -14.90 40.88 -8.93
C ASP A 657 -16.13 39.95 -8.85
N ASN A 658 -17.05 40.13 -9.78
CA ASN A 658 -18.28 39.32 -9.92
C ASN A 658 -18.10 38.32 -11.05
N LYS A 659 -17.95 37.04 -10.76
CA LYS A 659 -17.82 35.99 -11.75
C LYS A 659 -18.94 34.97 -11.67
N LYS A 660 -19.39 34.47 -12.82
CA LYS A 660 -20.25 33.29 -12.84
C LYS A 660 -19.33 32.04 -12.75
N MET A 661 -19.52 31.25 -11.72
CA MET A 661 -18.81 30.00 -11.57
C MET A 661 -19.69 28.92 -10.96
N PRO A 662 -19.38 27.64 -11.16
CA PRO A 662 -20.05 26.55 -10.47
C PRO A 662 -19.91 26.70 -8.96
N VAL A 663 -20.98 26.39 -8.22
CA VAL A 663 -20.99 26.41 -6.77
C VAL A 663 -21.20 24.99 -6.24
N LEU A 664 -20.37 24.59 -5.29
CA LEU A 664 -20.52 23.36 -4.55
C LEU A 664 -21.18 23.67 -3.20
N THR A 665 -22.38 23.15 -3.00
CA THR A 665 -23.09 23.18 -1.70
C THR A 665 -23.00 21.83 -0.99
N ASP A 666 -23.40 20.74 -1.66
CA ASP A 666 -23.34 19.36 -1.14
C ASP A 666 -22.42 18.48 -2.02
N SER A 667 -22.66 18.47 -3.33
CA SER A 667 -21.84 17.75 -4.28
C SER A 667 -21.74 18.48 -5.61
N LEU A 668 -20.64 18.27 -6.33
CA LEU A 668 -20.40 18.83 -7.65
C LEU A 668 -19.88 17.74 -8.59
N ARG A 669 -20.51 17.58 -9.75
CA ARG A 669 -20.02 16.68 -10.79
C ARG A 669 -19.18 17.44 -11.82
N ILE A 670 -17.99 16.92 -12.07
CA ILE A 670 -17.05 17.42 -13.07
C ILE A 670 -16.96 16.39 -14.18
N ALA A 671 -17.04 16.81 -15.42
CA ALA A 671 -16.92 15.94 -16.58
C ALA A 671 -15.85 16.44 -17.56
N VAL A 672 -15.14 15.50 -18.17
CA VAL A 672 -14.22 15.72 -19.29
C VAL A 672 -14.48 14.69 -20.36
N ASP A 673 -14.19 15.04 -21.62
CA ASP A 673 -14.21 14.12 -22.74
C ASP A 673 -12.77 13.64 -22.99
N VAL A 674 -12.59 12.34 -23.18
CA VAL A 674 -11.30 11.73 -23.51
C VAL A 674 -11.44 10.98 -24.83
N ILE A 675 -10.51 11.19 -25.75
CA ILE A 675 -10.47 10.51 -27.05
C ILE A 675 -9.12 9.85 -27.26
N ASN A 676 -9.13 8.61 -27.74
CA ASN A 676 -7.93 7.95 -28.24
C ASN A 676 -7.67 8.36 -29.69
N GLN A 677 -6.64 9.15 -29.92
CA GLN A 677 -6.26 9.65 -31.26
C GLN A 677 -5.28 8.72 -31.99
N GLY A 678 -4.95 7.56 -31.43
CA GLY A 678 -4.13 6.55 -32.10
C GLY A 678 -2.64 6.62 -31.79
N PRO A 679 -1.79 6.02 -32.62
CA PRO A 679 -2.06 5.56 -34.00
C PRO A 679 -2.96 4.32 -34.08
N GLU A 680 -3.59 4.12 -35.25
CA GLU A 680 -4.56 3.04 -35.52
C GLU A 680 -3.97 1.63 -35.34
N GLU A 681 -2.67 1.48 -35.51
CA GLU A 681 -1.96 0.19 -35.31
C GLU A 681 -2.12 -0.35 -33.87
N PHE A 682 -2.36 0.51 -32.89
CA PHE A 682 -2.81 0.14 -31.55
C PHE A 682 -4.33 0.25 -31.49
N SER A 683 -5.03 -0.87 -31.73
CA SER A 683 -6.48 -0.93 -31.82
C SER A 683 -7.19 -0.38 -30.56
N GLU A 684 -6.53 -0.45 -29.41
CA GLU A 684 -7.00 0.08 -28.12
C GLU A 684 -5.84 0.56 -27.24
N GLY A 685 -6.15 1.40 -26.27
CA GLY A 685 -5.23 1.81 -25.22
C GLY A 685 -5.97 2.23 -23.96
N MET A 686 -5.22 2.41 -22.89
CA MET A 686 -5.77 2.87 -21.60
C MET A 686 -5.08 4.15 -21.16
N GLU A 687 -5.86 5.07 -20.57
CA GLU A 687 -5.35 6.30 -19.96
C GLU A 687 -5.93 6.48 -18.56
N VAL A 688 -5.18 7.18 -17.69
CA VAL A 688 -5.62 7.54 -16.35
C VAL A 688 -5.89 9.05 -16.30
N VAL A 689 -7.14 9.39 -16.16
CA VAL A 689 -7.56 10.77 -15.91
C VAL A 689 -7.43 11.05 -14.42
N GLN A 690 -6.66 12.08 -14.05
CA GLN A 690 -6.35 12.45 -12.68
C GLN A 690 -6.96 13.82 -12.38
N LEU A 691 -7.72 13.91 -11.28
CA LEU A 691 -8.34 15.16 -10.83
C LEU A 691 -7.67 15.62 -9.53
N TYR A 692 -7.18 16.85 -9.53
CA TYR A 692 -6.56 17.50 -8.39
C TYR A 692 -7.37 18.72 -7.96
N ILE A 693 -7.29 19.06 -6.67
CA ILE A 693 -7.83 20.30 -6.11
C ILE A 693 -6.68 21.18 -5.67
N SER A 694 -6.74 22.46 -6.02
CA SER A 694 -5.82 23.50 -5.59
C SER A 694 -6.58 24.59 -4.85
N ASP A 695 -6.06 25.00 -3.69
CA ASP A 695 -6.57 26.10 -2.90
C ASP A 695 -5.56 27.25 -2.90
N PRO A 696 -5.70 28.23 -3.81
CA PRO A 696 -4.77 29.37 -3.91
C PRO A 696 -4.91 30.41 -2.79
N TYR A 697 -6.04 30.35 -2.05
CA TYR A 697 -6.41 31.34 -1.03
C TYR A 697 -6.46 30.75 0.38
N ALA A 698 -5.92 29.52 0.58
CA ALA A 698 -5.92 28.85 1.86
C ALA A 698 -5.38 29.74 3.00
N THR A 699 -6.09 29.75 4.13
CA THR A 699 -5.65 30.47 5.33
C THR A 699 -4.58 29.70 6.12
N ILE A 700 -4.51 28.38 5.92
CA ILE A 700 -3.47 27.49 6.48
C ILE A 700 -2.54 27.00 5.38
N SER A 701 -1.36 26.54 5.77
CA SER A 701 -0.39 26.00 4.80
C SER A 701 -0.95 24.73 4.14
N LYS A 702 -1.12 24.73 2.81
CA LYS A 702 -1.58 23.60 2.01
C LYS A 702 -0.60 23.27 0.88
N PRO A 703 -0.61 22.02 0.36
CA PRO A 703 0.03 21.69 -0.90
C PRO A 703 -0.50 22.56 -2.03
N VAL A 704 0.29 22.73 -3.10
CA VAL A 704 -0.14 23.49 -4.29
C VAL A 704 -1.37 22.84 -4.92
N LYS A 705 -1.42 21.51 -4.91
CA LYS A 705 -2.57 20.70 -5.33
C LYS A 705 -2.51 19.33 -4.68
N GLU A 706 -3.64 18.66 -4.62
CA GLU A 706 -3.80 17.32 -4.08
C GLU A 706 -4.69 16.47 -4.99
N LEU A 707 -4.28 15.23 -5.26
CA LEU A 707 -5.13 14.25 -5.95
C LEU A 707 -6.36 13.97 -5.09
N LYS A 708 -7.55 14.06 -5.69
CA LYS A 708 -8.83 13.76 -5.01
C LYS A 708 -9.62 12.67 -5.73
N ALA A 709 -9.40 12.51 -7.04
CA ALA A 709 -10.01 11.44 -7.81
C ALA A 709 -9.16 11.05 -9.01
N PHE A 710 -9.35 9.82 -9.48
CA PHE A 710 -8.81 9.34 -10.74
C PHE A 710 -9.74 8.30 -11.36
N LYS A 711 -9.61 8.10 -12.67
CA LYS A 711 -10.31 7.02 -13.37
C LYS A 711 -9.43 6.52 -14.51
N LYS A 712 -9.17 5.21 -14.53
CA LYS A 712 -8.57 4.55 -15.68
C LYS A 712 -9.66 4.15 -16.66
N ILE A 713 -9.46 4.45 -17.92
CA ILE A 713 -10.42 4.12 -18.99
C ILE A 713 -9.72 3.39 -20.13
N ARG A 714 -10.46 2.55 -20.84
CA ARG A 714 -10.01 1.81 -22.02
C ARG A 714 -10.77 2.31 -23.22
N LEU A 715 -10.07 2.74 -24.25
CA LEU A 715 -10.67 3.29 -25.48
C LEU A 715 -10.07 2.64 -26.72
N ALA A 716 -10.92 2.23 -27.65
CA ALA A 716 -10.50 1.87 -28.98
C ALA A 716 -9.99 3.10 -29.76
N TYR A 717 -9.24 2.88 -30.83
CA TYR A 717 -8.81 3.96 -31.71
C TYR A 717 -9.99 4.78 -32.23
N GLY A 718 -9.94 6.07 -32.06
CA GLY A 718 -11.00 7.02 -32.45
C GLY A 718 -12.19 7.07 -31.48
N GLU A 719 -12.23 6.22 -30.47
CA GLU A 719 -13.31 6.21 -29.48
C GLU A 719 -13.18 7.40 -28.52
N ARG A 720 -14.36 7.90 -28.10
CA ARG A 720 -14.50 9.00 -27.12
C ARG A 720 -15.35 8.54 -25.95
N GLU A 721 -14.88 8.78 -24.74
CA GLU A 721 -15.63 8.58 -23.49
C GLU A 721 -15.75 9.87 -22.69
N LYS A 722 -16.90 10.03 -22.03
CA LYS A 722 -17.11 11.08 -21.04
C LYS A 722 -16.76 10.54 -19.66
N VAL A 723 -15.67 11.01 -19.09
CA VAL A 723 -15.26 10.71 -17.70
C VAL A 723 -15.92 11.71 -16.75
N THR A 724 -16.55 11.22 -15.70
CA THR A 724 -17.22 12.05 -14.68
C THR A 724 -16.68 11.73 -13.30
N PHE A 725 -16.42 12.79 -12.53
CA PHE A 725 -16.04 12.73 -11.11
C PHE A 725 -17.13 13.43 -10.29
N THR A 726 -17.36 12.94 -9.07
CA THR A 726 -18.22 13.59 -8.09
C THR A 726 -17.35 14.02 -6.92
N LEU A 727 -17.40 15.31 -6.58
CA LEU A 727 -16.70 15.90 -5.45
C LEU A 727 -17.70 16.31 -4.37
N THR A 728 -17.33 16.17 -3.11
CA THR A 728 -18.09 16.56 -1.93
C THR A 728 -17.32 17.58 -1.11
N LYS A 729 -17.88 18.13 -0.06
CA LYS A 729 -17.18 19.09 0.83
C LYS A 729 -15.92 18.48 1.46
N GLU A 730 -15.96 17.18 1.78
CA GLU A 730 -14.81 16.46 2.35
C GLU A 730 -13.57 16.50 1.46
N ASP A 731 -13.75 16.51 0.13
CA ASP A 731 -12.61 16.57 -0.81
C ASP A 731 -11.82 17.88 -0.71
N PHE A 732 -12.43 18.94 -0.16
CA PHE A 732 -11.85 20.28 0.01
C PHE A 732 -11.31 20.51 1.43
N ALA A 733 -11.62 19.60 2.35
CA ALA A 733 -11.26 19.74 3.76
C ALA A 733 -9.76 19.47 4.00
N SER A 734 -9.22 20.15 5.01
CA SER A 734 -7.94 19.90 5.63
C SER A 734 -8.11 19.71 7.13
N PHE A 735 -7.21 18.99 7.78
CA PHE A 735 -7.30 18.79 9.22
C PHE A 735 -6.73 19.98 9.99
N ASP A 736 -7.55 20.57 10.83
CA ASP A 736 -7.17 21.64 11.74
C ASP A 736 -6.76 21.05 13.10
N SER A 737 -5.46 21.12 13.42
CA SER A 737 -4.90 20.59 14.66
C SER A 737 -5.30 21.37 15.90
N ASP A 738 -5.76 22.61 15.74
CA ASP A 738 -6.21 23.42 16.88
C ASP A 738 -7.65 23.09 17.24
N LEU A 739 -8.44 22.68 16.24
CA LEU A 739 -9.82 22.26 16.41
C LEU A 739 -9.98 20.73 16.53
N HIS A 740 -8.92 19.96 16.25
CA HIS A 740 -8.96 18.50 16.17
C HIS A 740 -10.04 17.95 15.23
N GLN A 741 -10.31 18.64 14.10
CA GLN A 741 -11.34 18.26 13.14
C GLN A 741 -11.01 18.65 11.71
N TRP A 742 -11.71 18.00 10.76
CA TRP A 742 -11.64 18.34 9.33
C TRP A 742 -12.44 19.60 9.04
N VAL A 743 -11.81 20.53 8.30
CA VAL A 743 -12.35 21.85 7.99
C VAL A 743 -12.25 22.12 6.51
N ALA A 744 -13.37 22.44 5.86
CA ALA A 744 -13.41 22.96 4.50
C ALA A 744 -13.64 24.48 4.56
N GLU A 745 -12.70 25.25 4.03
CA GLU A 745 -12.80 26.73 4.01
C GLU A 745 -13.72 27.18 2.88
N GLU A 746 -14.63 28.11 3.15
CA GLU A 746 -15.43 28.75 2.11
C GLU A 746 -14.52 29.56 1.18
N GLY A 747 -14.70 29.43 -0.14
CA GLY A 747 -13.89 30.18 -1.08
C GLY A 747 -13.77 29.59 -2.48
N VAL A 748 -12.84 30.16 -3.24
CA VAL A 748 -12.57 29.73 -4.61
C VAL A 748 -11.43 28.72 -4.63
N TYR A 749 -11.70 27.58 -5.23
CA TYR A 749 -10.77 26.50 -5.51
C TYR A 749 -10.60 26.32 -7.02
N ASN A 750 -9.47 25.73 -7.43
CA ASN A 750 -9.28 25.29 -8.81
C ASN A 750 -9.33 23.76 -8.88
N ILE A 751 -10.21 23.25 -9.75
CA ILE A 751 -10.22 21.86 -10.15
C ILE A 751 -9.26 21.72 -11.32
N LEU A 752 -8.25 20.87 -11.17
CA LEU A 752 -7.18 20.65 -12.14
C LEU A 752 -7.29 19.22 -12.67
N ILE A 753 -7.31 19.05 -13.98
CA ILE A 753 -7.39 17.73 -14.61
C ILE A 753 -6.20 17.51 -15.51
N GLY A 754 -5.61 16.33 -15.44
CA GLY A 754 -4.48 15.94 -16.25
C GLY A 754 -4.26 14.42 -16.24
N ASN A 755 -3.10 13.99 -16.69
CA ASN A 755 -2.67 12.60 -16.63
C ASN A 755 -1.38 12.38 -15.80
N SER A 756 -0.94 13.43 -15.12
CA SER A 756 0.08 13.39 -14.08
C SER A 756 0.03 14.66 -13.22
N SER A 757 0.74 14.69 -12.10
CA SER A 757 0.82 15.87 -11.24
C SER A 757 1.46 17.09 -11.91
N ARG A 758 2.18 16.91 -13.02
CA ARG A 758 2.83 18.01 -13.80
C ARG A 758 2.24 18.22 -15.18
N ASN A 759 1.46 17.29 -15.71
CA ASN A 759 0.77 17.46 -16.98
C ASN A 759 -0.72 17.75 -16.73
N ILE A 760 -1.00 18.98 -16.31
CA ILE A 760 -2.36 19.50 -16.13
C ILE A 760 -2.81 20.11 -17.45
N VAL A 761 -3.88 19.58 -18.01
CA VAL A 761 -4.42 20.00 -19.33
C VAL A 761 -5.67 20.86 -19.20
N CYS A 762 -6.40 20.76 -18.09
CA CYS A 762 -7.62 21.53 -17.84
C CYS A 762 -7.56 22.17 -16.44
N SER A 763 -8.12 23.36 -16.30
CA SER A 763 -8.26 24.07 -15.01
C SER A 763 -9.57 24.84 -14.97
N MET A 764 -10.37 24.60 -13.94
CA MET A 764 -11.67 25.23 -13.76
C MET A 764 -11.85 25.75 -12.33
N PRO A 765 -12.16 27.04 -12.13
CA PRO A 765 -12.49 27.56 -10.82
C PRO A 765 -13.89 27.14 -10.39
N VAL A 766 -14.03 26.78 -9.12
CA VAL A 766 -15.31 26.50 -8.45
C VAL A 766 -15.36 27.23 -7.12
N TYR A 767 -16.56 27.62 -6.70
CA TYR A 767 -16.79 28.21 -5.39
C TYR A 767 -17.35 27.16 -4.44
N LEU A 768 -16.71 26.97 -3.32
CA LEU A 768 -17.23 26.16 -2.21
C LEU A 768 -18.02 27.04 -1.29
N ASP A 769 -19.34 26.82 -1.20
CA ASP A 769 -20.22 27.40 -0.20
C ASP A 769 -20.20 26.52 1.05
N ALA A 770 -19.14 26.67 1.85
CA ALA A 770 -18.97 25.94 3.08
C ALA A 770 -19.37 26.80 4.27
N LYS A 771 -20.62 26.66 4.70
CA LYS A 771 -20.94 27.04 6.09
C LYS A 771 -20.37 25.97 6.99
N THR A 772 -19.14 26.18 7.46
CA THR A 772 -18.47 25.22 8.34
C THR A 772 -19.09 25.33 9.74
N GLU A 773 -19.82 24.31 10.14
CA GLU A 773 -20.31 24.19 11.52
C GLU A 773 -19.16 23.68 12.39
N TYR A 774 -18.55 24.54 13.19
CA TYR A 774 -17.56 24.13 14.19
C TYR A 774 -18.26 23.85 15.52
N SER A 775 -17.83 22.82 16.22
CA SER A 775 -18.08 22.70 17.65
C SER A 775 -16.99 23.45 18.41
N TYR A 776 -17.38 24.27 19.36
CA TYR A 776 -16.42 24.95 20.23
C TYR A 776 -16.04 24.04 21.41
N SER A 777 -14.80 24.20 21.91
CA SER A 777 -14.28 23.44 23.05
C SER A 777 -13.23 24.27 23.82
N LEU A 778 -12.70 23.74 24.91
CA LEU A 778 -11.55 24.29 25.61
C LEU A 778 -10.27 24.31 24.73
N GLN A 779 -10.22 23.48 23.68
CA GLN A 779 -9.11 23.47 22.72
C GLN A 779 -9.24 24.56 21.66
N THR A 780 -10.41 25.22 21.56
CA THR A 780 -10.62 26.30 20.58
C THR A 780 -9.73 27.51 20.93
N PRO A 781 -9.04 28.12 19.94
CA PRO A 781 -8.23 29.32 20.14
C PRO A 781 -9.07 30.47 20.70
N ILE A 782 -8.44 31.26 21.58
CA ILE A 782 -9.07 32.41 22.23
C ILE A 782 -9.69 33.38 21.22
N LYS A 783 -8.99 33.64 20.11
CA LYS A 783 -9.49 34.50 19.02
C LYS A 783 -10.87 34.04 18.54
N VAL A 784 -11.03 32.77 18.27
CA VAL A 784 -12.28 32.18 17.73
C VAL A 784 -13.44 32.30 18.73
N LEU A 785 -13.15 32.02 20.00
CA LEU A 785 -14.17 32.15 21.09
C LEU A 785 -14.48 33.61 21.38
N TYR A 786 -13.51 34.52 21.29
CA TYR A 786 -13.64 35.93 21.62
C TYR A 786 -14.42 36.70 20.54
N GLU A 787 -14.23 36.42 19.28
CA GLU A 787 -14.90 37.08 18.15
C GLU A 787 -16.40 36.74 18.05
N ASN A 788 -16.81 35.59 18.60
CA ASN A 788 -18.21 35.22 18.69
C ASN A 788 -18.80 35.67 20.05
N THR A 789 -19.87 36.47 20.03
CA THR A 789 -20.46 37.05 21.23
C THR A 789 -20.97 36.00 22.21
N VAL A 790 -21.57 34.91 21.75
CA VAL A 790 -22.13 33.85 22.61
C VAL A 790 -20.99 33.05 23.27
N THR A 791 -20.00 32.62 22.53
CA THR A 791 -18.86 31.89 23.11
C THR A 791 -18.01 32.76 24.02
N ARG A 792 -17.88 34.06 23.72
CA ARG A 792 -17.23 35.05 24.62
C ARG A 792 -17.93 35.12 25.96
N GLU A 793 -19.26 35.15 25.99
CA GLU A 793 -20.02 35.13 27.25
C GLU A 793 -19.76 33.86 28.07
N HIS A 794 -19.73 32.70 27.42
CA HIS A 794 -19.41 31.44 28.09
C HIS A 794 -17.95 31.41 28.57
N MET A 795 -17.03 31.95 27.82
CA MET A 795 -15.62 32.09 28.22
C MET A 795 -15.44 33.02 29.43
N ASN A 796 -16.13 34.15 29.43
CA ASN A 796 -16.14 35.05 30.58
C ASN A 796 -16.77 34.39 31.81
N HIS A 797 -17.85 33.59 31.63
CA HIS A 797 -18.45 32.81 32.71
C HIS A 797 -17.51 31.76 33.28
N LEU A 798 -16.80 31.03 32.42
CA LEU A 798 -15.73 30.08 32.81
C LEU A 798 -14.69 30.79 33.69
N TRP A 799 -14.18 31.93 33.22
CA TRP A 799 -13.17 32.74 33.94
C TRP A 799 -13.64 33.19 35.33
N PHE A 800 -14.89 33.69 35.40
CA PHE A 800 -15.53 34.07 36.66
C PHE A 800 -15.63 32.87 37.61
N ARG A 801 -16.07 31.70 37.12
CA ARG A 801 -16.22 30.48 37.92
C ARG A 801 -14.87 29.98 38.47
N LEU A 802 -13.79 30.13 37.73
CA LEU A 802 -12.42 29.78 38.13
C LEU A 802 -11.77 30.86 39.03
N GLY A 803 -12.44 32.00 39.27
CA GLY A 803 -11.93 33.11 40.08
C GLY A 803 -10.77 33.85 39.45
N LEU A 804 -10.67 33.86 38.10
CA LEU A 804 -9.60 34.46 37.32
C LEU A 804 -9.96 35.90 36.88
N ASP A 805 -8.93 36.74 36.59
CA ASP A 805 -9.12 38.11 36.13
C ASP A 805 -9.53 38.13 34.63
N PRO A 806 -10.68 38.72 34.26
CA PRO A 806 -11.08 38.85 32.86
C PRO A 806 -10.09 39.57 31.97
N ALA A 807 -9.27 40.45 32.49
CA ALA A 807 -8.20 41.13 31.73
C ALA A 807 -7.17 40.17 31.18
N ASP A 808 -7.05 38.96 31.70
CA ASP A 808 -6.15 37.93 31.17
C ASP A 808 -6.59 37.45 29.76
N ILE A 809 -7.91 37.36 29.55
CA ILE A 809 -8.47 36.98 28.25
C ILE A 809 -8.21 38.09 27.22
N ASP A 810 -8.50 39.34 27.57
CA ASP A 810 -8.31 40.50 26.70
C ASP A 810 -6.84 40.66 26.31
N ASN A 811 -5.93 40.51 27.26
CA ASN A 811 -4.49 40.55 26.98
C ASN A 811 -4.04 39.41 26.07
N LYS A 812 -4.53 38.18 26.25
CA LYS A 812 -4.20 37.04 25.39
C LYS A 812 -4.79 37.22 23.99
N TYR A 813 -5.99 37.75 23.87
CA TYR A 813 -6.58 38.05 22.56
C TYR A 813 -5.77 39.08 21.80
N GLU A 814 -5.24 40.11 22.48
CA GLU A 814 -4.44 41.17 21.86
C GLU A 814 -3.04 40.69 21.41
N TYR A 815 -2.34 39.91 22.25
CA TYR A 815 -0.93 39.60 22.05
C TYR A 815 -0.67 38.17 21.55
N GLU A 816 -1.53 37.22 21.92
CA GLU A 816 -1.39 35.79 21.56
C GLU A 816 -2.75 35.14 21.21
N PRO A 817 -3.46 35.66 20.20
CA PRO A 817 -4.85 35.30 19.94
C PRO A 817 -5.08 33.81 19.57
N HIS A 818 -4.02 33.13 19.11
CA HIS A 818 -4.05 31.71 18.74
C HIS A 818 -3.78 30.75 19.90
N THR A 819 -3.60 31.28 21.14
CA THR A 819 -3.50 30.43 22.34
C THR A 819 -4.82 29.70 22.57
N ARG A 820 -4.77 28.38 22.79
CA ARG A 820 -5.96 27.59 23.18
C ARG A 820 -6.47 28.01 24.55
N LEU A 821 -7.77 28.03 24.74
CA LEU A 821 -8.37 28.45 26.02
C LEU A 821 -7.86 27.60 27.19
N ILE A 822 -7.76 26.29 27.02
CA ILE A 822 -7.25 25.37 28.04
C ILE A 822 -5.81 25.72 28.49
N ASN A 823 -4.95 26.14 27.56
CA ASN A 823 -3.59 26.50 27.87
C ASN A 823 -3.53 27.78 28.75
N LEU A 824 -4.43 28.74 28.48
CA LEU A 824 -4.54 29.93 29.31
C LEU A 824 -5.12 29.59 30.69
N VAL A 825 -6.10 28.68 30.77
CA VAL A 825 -6.65 28.19 32.04
C VAL A 825 -5.53 27.57 32.88
N HIS A 826 -4.76 26.65 32.37
CA HIS A 826 -3.65 26.00 33.10
C HIS A 826 -2.50 26.97 33.45
N LEU A 827 -2.28 27.99 32.63
CA LEU A 827 -1.29 29.02 32.92
C LEU A 827 -1.70 29.89 34.15
N LYS A 828 -3.01 30.09 34.34
CA LYS A 828 -3.54 30.98 35.36
C LYS A 828 -4.12 30.23 36.58
N CYS A 829 -4.43 28.95 36.44
CA CYS A 829 -4.98 28.09 37.49
C CYS A 829 -4.22 26.75 37.50
N GLU A 830 -3.46 26.48 38.55
CA GLU A 830 -2.61 25.27 38.65
C GLU A 830 -3.44 23.97 38.73
N ASN A 831 -4.63 24.06 39.39
CA ASN A 831 -5.55 22.95 39.50
C ASN A 831 -6.98 23.45 39.22
N PRO A 832 -7.40 23.60 37.96
CA PRO A 832 -8.73 24.06 37.61
C PRO A 832 -9.80 23.02 38.03
N ASP A 833 -10.93 23.50 38.49
CA ASP A 833 -12.08 22.66 38.86
C ASP A 833 -12.64 21.94 37.61
N GLN A 834 -12.54 20.62 37.57
CA GLN A 834 -12.94 19.82 36.42
C GLN A 834 -14.45 19.95 36.14
N GLU A 835 -15.30 20.06 37.13
CA GLU A 835 -16.74 20.25 36.91
C GLU A 835 -17.04 21.58 36.17
N VAL A 836 -16.23 22.59 36.42
CA VAL A 836 -16.35 23.91 35.75
C VAL A 836 -15.86 23.82 34.31
N LEU A 837 -14.81 23.05 34.04
CA LEU A 837 -14.33 22.77 32.68
C LEU A 837 -15.36 21.96 31.87
N ASP A 838 -15.91 20.92 32.45
CA ASP A 838 -16.93 20.06 31.82
C ASP A 838 -18.23 20.84 31.54
N GLU A 839 -18.62 21.74 32.45
CA GLU A 839 -19.79 22.63 32.25
C GLU A 839 -19.55 23.56 31.04
N PHE A 840 -18.37 24.12 30.90
CA PHE A 840 -18.02 24.95 29.74
C PHE A 840 -18.11 24.14 28.45
N GLU A 841 -17.45 22.95 28.39
CA GLU A 841 -17.49 22.05 27.22
C GLU A 841 -18.92 21.70 26.82
N LEU A 842 -19.79 21.38 27.79
CA LEU A 842 -21.19 21.06 27.51
C LEU A 842 -21.94 22.27 26.92
N ARG A 843 -21.67 23.48 27.43
CA ARG A 843 -22.36 24.70 26.97
C ARG A 843 -21.91 25.13 25.58
N VAL A 844 -20.60 25.11 25.28
CA VAL A 844 -20.07 25.56 23.98
C VAL A 844 -20.13 24.48 22.92
N GLY A 845 -20.03 23.21 23.29
CA GLY A 845 -20.07 22.07 22.35
C GLY A 845 -21.45 21.91 21.66
N SER A 846 -22.51 22.44 22.25
CA SER A 846 -23.85 22.50 21.64
C SER A 846 -24.02 23.67 20.66
N LEU A 847 -23.12 24.66 20.70
CA LEU A 847 -23.13 25.83 19.82
C LEU A 847 -22.43 25.50 18.50
N LYS A 848 -23.12 25.72 17.41
CA LYS A 848 -22.53 25.55 16.10
C LYS A 848 -22.09 26.91 15.56
N ARG A 849 -20.88 26.97 14.99
CA ARG A 849 -20.40 28.18 14.32
C ARG A 849 -21.19 28.34 13.01
N ALA A 850 -21.88 29.49 12.88
CA ALA A 850 -22.55 29.87 11.65
C ALA A 850 -21.57 30.47 10.64
#